data_b1c3b777665becb7901f06f2635fccc9
#
_entry.id   b1c3b777665becb7901f06f2635fccc9
#
_cell.length_a   1.000
_cell.length_b   1.000
_cell.length_c   1.000
_cell.angle_alpha   90.00
_cell.angle_beta   90.00
_cell.angle_gamma   90.00
#
_symmetry.space_group_name_H-M   'P 1'
#
loop_
_entity.id
_entity.type
_entity.pdbx_description
1 polymer ?
#
loop_
_entity_poly.entity_id
_entity_poly.type
_entity_poly.pdbx_seq_one_letter_code
_entity_poly.pdbx_strand_id
1 'polypeptide(L)'
;MRIDGALMGRGLHCEFGFEPVNLNTGNFYMDQSDATMNELNGEFSITRSYNSKGTDQHSMFGRGWSFNYDQSLSQMEDGSLLYMRGDGSYLIFDKNEDGSYTAPDGYVYDLKAVSYKDTDHDYIGWELTDADQSVWSFDKYGILRYVTDVNGFKTVLDYDDDYNLSKITTPSGKTFGVKQDKFGHIKELSLPDGGKVSYKYDEQGNLISVTDPNGTTKEYKYDDDSRMTSWKDENGNTVVKNTYDKEGRVVEQTDAEKGTATFKYGKSSTTTTDNEGNKTVYHYDDQYRTTSIEYPDGTTCEKTYNAENQLASETTAAGTKTYTYDTFGNVATETREDGKTASYTYNEQNKLTSATGYNGATVTYSYDGNGNMVTSTKPDGTAITYTYDDKHRMVSQTDGRGVTTTYSYDGPNMTGYVDGNGAAWGFTYDAMNRAVTMTDPLGNVTSNSYDANGNLTSKTAADGGVTAYTLDGVGNITASTDALGNTTTYTYDKMYNMTSGTDPKGNQISYVYDKNYQQVKATDAKGNTITYKYDSMGRVIEESNKDFGTKLYEYDKAGNLKKYTDGNGNATVSKFDSLGQVLQSKDAVGNITKYEYDALGNETKITYGDGSSHSKEYDNCGRLAKETDELGAVTTYTYDAADNLVSKSDDSGRTWTYTYDNTGNRLSETNPEGGTTTYTYDKAGNLVSSTDEEGRTDTYAYDKAGNLTTSKDALGYTVSMKYDLNGNLVSSTDENGNTSTMTYDGNGNMTSVSDAKGNITAMKYDSTDNLEQTVDALKGKTTYEYDSQGNSTKMTDALGNAYSYVYDKEGNNTSIILPTGDKVLMEYDAIGQLVKCTDAQGLVITYQYDGAGNLIHSSDNGGNSMDYTYDGAGNVLTQTDELGRTATYKYDQYGRLLKLTEADGSITSYEYDVMDRITAVTDAEGHKTTFTYDKVGNQLSMTEEEEA
;
A
#
# COMPACT_ATOMS: atom_id res chain seq x y z
N MET A 1 25.11 -30.89 23.22
CA MET A 1 25.33 -29.49 23.66
C MET A 1 23.93 -28.96 23.97
N ARG A 2 23.70 -28.58 25.20
CA ARG A 2 22.36 -28.04 25.57
C ARG A 2 22.28 -26.66 24.91
N ILE A 3 21.28 -26.46 24.06
CA ILE A 3 21.04 -25.16 23.45
C ILE A 3 20.62 -24.21 24.57
N ASP A 4 21.14 -22.99 24.57
CA ASP A 4 20.68 -21.96 25.50
C ASP A 4 19.18 -21.79 25.29
N GLY A 5 18.38 -21.80 26.34
CA GLY A 5 16.93 -21.69 26.29
C GLY A 5 16.43 -20.42 25.63
N ALA A 6 17.20 -19.34 25.71
CA ALA A 6 16.95 -18.09 25.03
C ALA A 6 16.95 -18.20 23.50
N LEU A 7 17.54 -19.24 22.93
CA LEU A 7 17.60 -19.50 21.48
C LEU A 7 16.46 -20.40 20.97
N MET A 8 15.61 -20.90 21.86
CA MET A 8 14.31 -21.48 21.50
C MET A 8 13.31 -20.34 21.25
N GLY A 9 12.22 -20.63 20.55
CA GLY A 9 11.28 -19.58 20.16
C GLY A 9 11.92 -18.56 19.19
N ARG A 10 11.61 -17.30 19.36
CA ARG A 10 12.16 -16.16 18.59
C ARG A 10 13.41 -15.60 19.30
N GLY A 11 14.55 -16.33 19.22
CA GLY A 11 15.81 -15.85 19.77
C GLY A 11 16.24 -14.51 19.19
N LEU A 12 16.87 -13.66 20.04
CA LEU A 12 17.40 -12.36 19.60
C LEU A 12 18.46 -12.55 18.51
N HIS A 13 18.39 -11.72 17.47
CA HIS A 13 19.35 -11.66 16.35
C HIS A 13 19.59 -12.99 15.60
N CYS A 14 18.67 -13.95 15.72
CA CYS A 14 18.62 -15.17 14.91
C CYS A 14 17.85 -14.94 13.63
N GLU A 15 18.34 -15.51 12.54
CA GLU A 15 17.61 -15.55 11.26
C GLU A 15 16.75 -16.82 11.18
N PHE A 16 15.63 -16.72 10.47
CA PHE A 16 14.73 -17.84 10.20
C PHE A 16 14.60 -18.05 8.69
N GLY A 17 14.52 -19.30 8.27
CA GLY A 17 14.36 -19.66 6.86
C GLY A 17 13.23 -20.65 6.62
N PHE A 18 12.58 -20.50 5.48
CA PHE A 18 11.50 -21.35 4.95
C PHE A 18 10.29 -21.45 5.90
N GLU A 19 9.76 -22.67 6.14
CA GLU A 19 8.74 -22.94 7.17
C GLU A 19 9.41 -23.00 8.55
N PRO A 20 9.23 -22.02 9.45
CA PRO A 20 10.38 -21.32 9.99
C PRO A 20 11.33 -22.23 10.79
N VAL A 21 12.55 -22.35 10.28
CA VAL A 21 13.68 -22.98 10.97
C VAL A 21 14.62 -21.89 11.47
N ASN A 22 14.94 -21.88 12.76
CA ASN A 22 15.99 -21.04 13.29
C ASN A 22 17.34 -21.50 12.70
N LEU A 23 17.95 -20.65 11.85
CA LEU A 23 19.13 -21.04 11.07
C LEU A 23 20.38 -21.22 11.91
N ASN A 24 20.42 -20.65 13.10
CA ASN A 24 21.57 -20.73 14.02
C ASN A 24 21.54 -22.04 14.84
N THR A 25 20.34 -22.53 15.18
CA THR A 25 20.15 -23.68 16.08
C THR A 25 19.56 -24.91 15.40
N GLY A 26 18.93 -24.74 14.23
CA GLY A 26 18.19 -25.81 13.54
C GLY A 26 16.84 -26.16 14.21
N ASN A 27 16.34 -25.30 15.10
CA ASN A 27 15.04 -25.48 15.73
C ASN A 27 13.92 -25.19 14.72
N PHE A 28 13.00 -26.14 14.50
CA PHE A 28 11.74 -25.84 13.81
C PHE A 28 10.83 -25.15 14.82
N TYR A 29 10.41 -23.92 14.49
CA TYR A 29 9.55 -23.06 15.30
C TYR A 29 8.29 -22.71 14.52
N MET A 30 7.14 -22.74 15.14
CA MET A 30 5.87 -22.44 14.49
C MET A 30 4.89 -21.83 15.47
N ASP A 31 4.29 -20.69 15.09
CA ASP A 31 3.16 -20.07 15.80
C ASP A 31 1.83 -20.40 15.14
N GLN A 32 0.80 -20.66 15.95
CA GLN A 32 -0.57 -20.94 15.52
C GLN A 32 -1.55 -20.20 16.41
N SER A 33 -2.31 -19.27 15.86
CA SER A 33 -3.36 -18.53 16.57
C SER A 33 -4.68 -19.30 16.52
N ASP A 34 -5.27 -19.55 17.67
CA ASP A 34 -6.55 -20.27 17.81
C ASP A 34 -7.73 -19.33 18.02
N ALA A 35 -7.46 -18.12 18.51
CA ALA A 35 -8.45 -17.05 18.66
C ALA A 35 -7.76 -15.68 18.70
N THR A 36 -8.39 -14.69 18.08
CA THR A 36 -7.98 -13.28 18.15
C THR A 36 -9.22 -12.40 18.32
N MET A 37 -9.09 -11.28 19.03
CA MET A 37 -10.12 -10.25 19.13
C MET A 37 -9.52 -8.91 19.55
N ASN A 38 -10.18 -7.80 19.18
CA ASN A 38 -9.79 -6.46 19.64
C ASN A 38 -10.15 -6.27 21.11
N GLU A 39 -9.24 -5.67 21.87
CA GLU A 39 -9.38 -5.39 23.30
C GLU A 39 -8.94 -3.96 23.67
N LEU A 40 -9.16 -3.57 24.93
CA LEU A 40 -8.82 -2.24 25.43
C LEU A 40 -7.32 -1.92 25.34
N ASN A 41 -6.48 -2.95 25.41
CA ASN A 41 -5.04 -2.87 25.33
C ASN A 41 -4.46 -3.33 23.98
N GLY A 42 -5.28 -3.33 22.93
CA GLY A 42 -4.90 -3.79 21.60
C GLY A 42 -5.50 -5.13 21.23
N GLU A 43 -4.75 -5.97 20.50
CA GLU A 43 -5.21 -7.29 20.11
C GLU A 43 -4.99 -8.30 21.25
N PHE A 44 -6.06 -9.00 21.65
CA PHE A 44 -5.98 -10.19 22.48
C PHE A 44 -5.90 -11.43 21.59
N SER A 45 -4.98 -12.36 21.90
CA SER A 45 -4.87 -13.63 21.16
C SER A 45 -4.59 -14.81 22.09
N ILE A 46 -5.01 -15.97 21.65
CA ILE A 46 -4.58 -17.28 22.15
C ILE A 46 -3.70 -17.88 21.05
N THR A 47 -2.39 -17.79 21.23
CA THR A 47 -1.38 -18.22 20.23
C THR A 47 -0.51 -19.31 20.82
N ARG A 48 -0.45 -20.46 20.14
CA ARG A 48 0.41 -21.60 20.48
C ARG A 48 1.70 -21.52 19.69
N SER A 49 2.82 -21.83 20.34
CA SER A 49 4.15 -21.90 19.75
C SER A 49 4.70 -23.31 19.87
N TYR A 50 5.27 -23.83 18.78
CA TYR A 50 5.93 -25.13 18.76
C TYR A 50 7.44 -24.97 18.60
N ASN A 51 8.21 -25.76 19.37
CA ASN A 51 9.67 -25.83 19.30
C ASN A 51 10.13 -27.29 19.18
N SER A 52 10.75 -27.67 18.08
CA SER A 52 11.28 -29.03 17.89
C SER A 52 12.42 -29.40 18.84
N LYS A 53 13.08 -28.41 19.44
CA LYS A 53 14.12 -28.56 20.47
C LYS A 53 13.58 -28.57 21.90
N GLY A 54 12.31 -28.24 22.08
CA GLY A 54 11.65 -28.18 23.40
C GLY A 54 10.77 -29.39 23.70
N THR A 55 10.96 -30.53 23.05
CA THR A 55 10.07 -31.72 23.18
C THR A 55 10.14 -32.42 24.54
N ASP A 56 11.12 -32.14 25.36
CA ASP A 56 11.23 -32.55 26.76
C ASP A 56 10.42 -31.65 27.72
N GLN A 57 9.97 -30.47 27.25
CA GLN A 57 9.09 -29.59 27.99
C GLN A 57 7.63 -30.08 27.87
N HIS A 58 6.93 -30.07 29.02
CA HIS A 58 5.50 -30.36 29.07
C HIS A 58 4.72 -29.07 29.30
N SER A 59 3.80 -28.78 28.40
CA SER A 59 2.89 -27.64 28.52
C SER A 59 1.43 -28.08 28.50
N MET A 60 0.54 -27.12 28.68
CA MET A 60 -0.92 -27.35 28.55
C MET A 60 -1.33 -27.76 27.13
N PHE A 61 -0.47 -27.61 26.11
CA PHE A 61 -0.72 -28.03 24.73
C PHE A 61 0.14 -29.24 24.31
N GLY A 62 0.79 -29.92 25.26
CA GLY A 62 1.58 -31.11 25.02
C GLY A 62 3.06 -30.83 24.74
N ARG A 63 3.77 -31.86 24.28
CA ARG A 63 5.24 -31.83 24.11
C ARG A 63 5.68 -30.88 23.01
N GLY A 64 6.66 -30.01 23.33
CA GLY A 64 7.22 -29.03 22.41
C GLY A 64 6.32 -27.84 22.10
N TRP A 65 5.07 -27.85 22.52
CA TRP A 65 4.16 -26.74 22.42
C TRP A 65 4.16 -25.91 23.71
N SER A 66 3.85 -24.63 23.57
CA SER A 66 3.57 -23.66 24.62
C SER A 66 2.47 -22.71 24.11
N PHE A 67 2.02 -21.77 24.90
CA PHE A 67 1.18 -20.67 24.40
C PHE A 67 1.48 -19.38 25.18
N ASN A 68 1.03 -18.26 24.64
CA ASN A 68 1.39 -16.95 25.13
C ASN A 68 1.08 -16.67 26.61
N TYR A 69 0.20 -17.44 27.25
CA TYR A 69 -0.09 -17.36 28.69
C TYR A 69 0.47 -18.57 29.50
N ASP A 70 1.17 -19.51 28.88
CA ASP A 70 1.85 -20.63 29.56
C ASP A 70 3.23 -20.18 30.05
N GLN A 71 3.23 -19.14 30.86
CA GLN A 71 4.44 -18.54 31.41
C GLN A 71 4.58 -18.89 32.88
N SER A 72 5.81 -19.14 33.31
CA SER A 72 6.06 -19.54 34.69
C SER A 72 7.46 -19.14 35.16
N LEU A 73 7.60 -19.02 36.50
CA LEU A 73 8.87 -18.82 37.20
C LEU A 73 9.21 -20.02 38.07
N SER A 74 10.41 -20.52 37.98
CA SER A 74 10.89 -21.63 38.80
C SER A 74 12.22 -21.26 39.48
N GLN A 75 12.30 -21.46 40.81
CA GLN A 75 13.51 -21.20 41.54
C GLN A 75 14.52 -22.35 41.39
N MET A 76 15.74 -22.02 41.00
CA MET A 76 16.85 -22.95 40.86
C MET A 76 17.59 -23.18 42.20
N GLU A 77 18.43 -24.23 42.26
CA GLU A 77 19.16 -24.59 43.51
C GLU A 77 20.13 -23.50 44.00
N ASP A 78 20.67 -22.70 43.06
CA ASP A 78 21.59 -21.56 43.38
C ASP A 78 20.81 -20.29 43.76
N GLY A 79 19.49 -20.31 43.72
CA GLY A 79 18.63 -19.21 44.05
C GLY A 79 18.28 -18.29 42.87
N SER A 80 18.83 -18.50 41.67
CA SER A 80 18.39 -17.85 40.42
C SER A 80 16.98 -18.27 40.03
N LEU A 81 16.34 -17.51 39.12
CA LEU A 81 14.98 -17.79 38.66
C LEU A 81 15.02 -18.12 37.17
N LEU A 82 14.47 -19.28 36.82
CA LEU A 82 14.17 -19.64 35.44
C LEU A 82 12.79 -19.11 35.06
N TYR A 83 12.75 -18.23 34.06
CA TYR A 83 11.50 -17.71 33.48
C TYR A 83 11.20 -18.43 32.17
N MET A 84 10.11 -19.21 32.15
CA MET A 84 9.56 -19.81 30.92
C MET A 84 8.70 -18.77 30.23
N ARG A 85 8.98 -18.49 28.95
CA ARG A 85 8.23 -17.56 28.11
C ARG A 85 7.14 -18.29 27.34
N GLY A 86 6.11 -17.52 26.92
CA GLY A 86 4.97 -18.06 26.18
C GLY A 86 5.31 -18.66 24.80
N ASP A 87 6.47 -18.34 24.23
CA ASP A 87 6.99 -18.93 22.99
C ASP A 87 7.81 -20.23 23.21
N GLY A 88 7.88 -20.71 24.45
CA GLY A 88 8.62 -21.92 24.84
C GLY A 88 10.12 -21.70 25.03
N SER A 89 10.62 -20.47 24.86
CA SER A 89 11.96 -20.11 25.26
C SER A 89 12.05 -19.86 26.78
N TYR A 90 13.24 -19.83 27.35
CA TYR A 90 13.42 -19.50 28.73
C TYR A 90 14.64 -18.63 28.99
N LEU A 91 14.56 -17.79 30.01
CA LEU A 91 15.62 -16.92 30.49
C LEU A 91 15.97 -17.31 31.93
N ILE A 92 17.23 -17.10 32.31
CA ILE A 92 17.68 -17.31 33.69
C ILE A 92 18.06 -15.94 34.25
N PHE A 93 17.42 -15.56 35.34
CA PHE A 93 17.71 -14.33 36.08
C PHE A 93 18.64 -14.65 37.22
N ASP A 94 19.84 -14.11 37.22
CA ASP A 94 20.82 -14.28 38.27
C ASP A 94 20.41 -13.53 39.52
N LYS A 95 20.50 -14.20 40.68
CA LYS A 95 20.21 -13.58 41.97
C LYS A 95 21.44 -12.82 42.51
N ASN A 96 21.23 -11.54 42.78
CA ASN A 96 22.27 -10.67 43.36
C ASN A 96 22.39 -10.84 44.89
N GLU A 97 23.50 -10.33 45.46
CA GLU A 97 23.73 -10.39 46.91
C GLU A 97 22.71 -9.60 47.73
N ASP A 98 22.12 -8.55 47.15
CA ASP A 98 21.05 -7.74 47.76
C ASP A 98 19.66 -8.36 47.64
N GLY A 99 19.55 -9.49 46.96
CA GLY A 99 18.31 -10.22 46.75
C GLY A 99 17.51 -9.79 45.49
N SER A 100 17.99 -8.82 44.71
CA SER A 100 17.46 -8.47 43.40
C SER A 100 17.84 -9.50 42.35
N TYR A 101 17.27 -9.38 41.15
CA TYR A 101 17.54 -10.27 40.03
C TYR A 101 18.04 -9.49 38.81
N THR A 102 19.02 -10.05 38.07
CA THR A 102 19.56 -9.47 36.84
C THR A 102 19.08 -10.29 35.64
N ALA A 103 18.51 -9.63 34.66
CA ALA A 103 18.14 -10.25 33.36
C ALA A 103 19.40 -10.60 32.54
N PRO A 104 19.33 -11.58 31.65
CA PRO A 104 20.44 -11.85 30.70
C PRO A 104 20.68 -10.64 29.78
N ASP A 105 21.92 -10.51 29.30
CA ASP A 105 22.31 -9.44 28.35
C ASP A 105 21.41 -9.41 27.11
N GLY A 106 20.98 -8.22 26.72
CA GLY A 106 20.09 -7.99 25.59
C GLY A 106 18.59 -8.05 25.93
N TYR A 107 18.23 -8.41 27.16
CA TYR A 107 16.84 -8.43 27.63
C TYR A 107 16.61 -7.35 28.68
N VAL A 108 15.59 -6.52 28.47
CA VAL A 108 15.20 -5.44 29.38
C VAL A 108 14.00 -5.88 30.21
N TYR A 109 14.27 -6.53 31.33
CA TYR A 109 13.26 -6.95 32.30
C TYR A 109 13.62 -6.48 33.70
N ASP A 110 12.61 -6.11 34.50
CA ASP A 110 12.74 -5.86 35.95
C ASP A 110 11.94 -6.92 36.71
N LEU A 111 12.64 -7.84 37.39
CA LEU A 111 12.02 -8.94 38.14
C LEU A 111 12.11 -8.71 39.65
N LYS A 112 10.94 -8.62 40.30
CA LYS A 112 10.81 -8.32 41.72
C LYS A 112 10.02 -9.38 42.48
N ALA A 113 10.52 -9.75 43.68
CA ALA A 113 9.72 -10.47 44.65
C ALA A 113 8.72 -9.49 45.32
N VAL A 114 7.45 -9.86 45.34
CA VAL A 114 6.39 -9.05 45.92
C VAL A 114 5.59 -9.84 46.97
N SER A 115 5.09 -9.16 47.99
CA SER A 115 4.24 -9.80 49.01
C SER A 115 2.77 -9.64 48.63
N TYR A 116 2.08 -10.76 48.52
CA TYR A 116 0.63 -10.81 48.32
C TYR A 116 -0.10 -11.22 49.60
N LYS A 117 -1.29 -10.67 49.79
CA LYS A 117 -2.25 -11.15 50.80
C LYS A 117 -3.34 -11.98 50.21
N ASP A 118 -3.37 -13.24 50.57
CA ASP A 118 -4.56 -14.07 50.36
C ASP A 118 -5.47 -14.01 51.64
N THR A 119 -6.70 -14.48 51.55
CA THR A 119 -7.69 -14.36 52.60
C THR A 119 -7.21 -14.79 54.01
N ASP A 120 -6.23 -15.69 54.09
CA ASP A 120 -5.69 -16.24 55.32
C ASP A 120 -4.16 -16.18 55.51
N HIS A 121 -3.38 -15.85 54.49
CA HIS A 121 -1.91 -15.87 54.58
C HIS A 121 -1.21 -14.81 53.68
N ASP A 122 -0.11 -14.21 54.18
CA ASP A 122 0.84 -13.44 53.36
C ASP A 122 1.78 -14.44 52.65
N TYR A 123 2.01 -14.26 51.33
CA TYR A 123 2.99 -15.06 50.58
C TYR A 123 3.81 -14.14 49.65
N ILE A 124 4.99 -14.63 49.26
CA ILE A 124 5.85 -13.97 48.30
C ILE A 124 5.56 -14.58 46.91
N GLY A 125 5.18 -13.74 45.98
CA GLY A 125 5.14 -14.06 44.54
C GLY A 125 6.15 -13.18 43.80
N TRP A 126 5.97 -13.03 42.51
CA TRP A 126 6.87 -12.22 41.66
C TRP A 126 6.09 -11.37 40.70
N GLU A 127 6.70 -10.22 40.37
CA GLU A 127 6.28 -9.38 39.25
C GLU A 127 7.47 -9.20 38.31
N LEU A 128 7.22 -9.45 37.02
CA LEU A 128 8.14 -9.27 35.92
C LEU A 128 7.65 -8.12 35.06
N THR A 129 8.39 -7.03 35.00
CA THR A 129 8.07 -5.87 34.17
C THR A 129 8.91 -5.89 32.89
N ASP A 130 8.27 -5.77 31.73
CA ASP A 130 8.93 -5.69 30.43
C ASP A 130 9.31 -4.24 30.07
N ALA A 131 10.06 -4.06 29.01
CA ALA A 131 10.45 -2.76 28.45
C ALA A 131 9.23 -1.86 28.10
N ASP A 132 8.12 -2.43 27.66
CA ASP A 132 6.86 -1.71 27.39
C ASP A 132 6.07 -1.36 28.68
N GLN A 133 6.61 -1.67 29.85
CA GLN A 133 6.02 -1.49 31.18
C GLN A 133 4.82 -2.41 31.47
N SER A 134 4.61 -3.45 30.66
CA SER A 134 3.67 -4.52 30.99
C SER A 134 4.20 -5.37 32.14
N VAL A 135 3.31 -5.81 33.03
CA VAL A 135 3.65 -6.56 34.26
C VAL A 135 2.98 -7.93 34.24
N TRP A 136 3.80 -8.97 34.28
CA TRP A 136 3.36 -10.35 34.53
C TRP A 136 3.45 -10.64 36.02
N SER A 137 2.31 -10.98 36.63
CA SER A 137 2.21 -11.26 38.06
C SER A 137 2.04 -12.76 38.31
N PHE A 138 3.00 -13.33 39.02
CA PHE A 138 3.06 -14.76 39.36
C PHE A 138 2.78 -14.98 40.83
N ASP A 139 2.10 -16.09 41.13
CA ASP A 139 1.85 -16.48 42.52
C ASP A 139 3.08 -17.13 43.19
N LYS A 140 2.90 -17.59 44.43
CA LYS A 140 3.99 -18.24 45.21
C LYS A 140 4.55 -19.52 44.59
N TYR A 141 3.83 -20.12 43.64
CA TYR A 141 4.28 -21.34 42.95
C TYR A 141 4.89 -20.98 41.55
N GLY A 142 4.96 -19.67 41.23
CA GLY A 142 5.46 -19.18 39.96
C GLY A 142 4.47 -19.34 38.81
N ILE A 143 3.18 -19.50 39.09
CA ILE A 143 2.13 -19.62 38.10
C ILE A 143 1.61 -18.24 37.73
N LEU A 144 1.51 -17.92 36.43
CA LEU A 144 0.99 -16.64 35.93
C LEU A 144 -0.49 -16.46 36.33
N ARG A 145 -0.80 -15.35 37.01
CA ARG A 145 -2.17 -14.99 37.41
C ARG A 145 -2.74 -13.81 36.67
N TYR A 146 -1.90 -12.84 36.34
CA TYR A 146 -2.31 -11.61 35.70
C TYR A 146 -1.26 -11.15 34.69
N VAL A 147 -1.74 -10.57 33.60
CA VAL A 147 -0.93 -9.70 32.74
C VAL A 147 -1.58 -8.33 32.79
N THR A 148 -0.83 -7.34 33.25
CA THR A 148 -1.32 -5.96 33.38
C THR A 148 -0.49 -5.09 32.45
N ASP A 149 -1.12 -4.35 31.56
CA ASP A 149 -0.41 -3.42 30.69
C ASP A 149 -0.03 -2.11 31.42
N VAL A 150 0.67 -1.23 30.74
CA VAL A 150 1.10 0.09 31.27
C VAL A 150 -0.08 0.97 31.72
N ASN A 151 -1.28 0.76 31.19
CA ASN A 151 -2.50 1.51 31.51
C ASN A 151 -3.31 0.86 32.65
N GLY A 152 -2.83 -0.27 33.18
CA GLY A 152 -3.50 -1.01 34.25
C GLY A 152 -4.60 -1.96 33.76
N PHE A 153 -4.73 -2.17 32.43
CA PHE A 153 -5.66 -3.17 31.87
C PHE A 153 -5.16 -4.58 32.16
N LYS A 154 -6.05 -5.40 32.69
CA LYS A 154 -5.68 -6.68 33.25
C LYS A 154 -6.33 -7.84 32.49
N THR A 155 -5.49 -8.75 31.99
CA THR A 155 -5.90 -10.11 31.61
C THR A 155 -5.76 -10.99 32.82
N VAL A 156 -6.81 -11.74 33.16
CA VAL A 156 -6.88 -12.59 34.35
C VAL A 156 -6.93 -14.05 33.96
N LEU A 157 -6.08 -14.87 34.59
CA LEU A 157 -6.05 -16.32 34.41
C LEU A 157 -6.62 -16.97 35.70
N ASP A 158 -7.75 -17.60 35.57
CA ASP A 158 -8.44 -18.33 36.66
C ASP A 158 -8.13 -19.83 36.59
N TYR A 159 -7.79 -20.43 37.73
CA TYR A 159 -7.46 -21.84 37.87
C TYR A 159 -8.44 -22.52 38.79
N ASP A 160 -8.66 -23.81 38.59
CA ASP A 160 -9.46 -24.65 39.52
C ASP A 160 -8.67 -25.07 40.77
N ASP A 161 -9.27 -25.83 41.64
CA ASP A 161 -8.65 -26.29 42.91
C ASP A 161 -7.46 -27.23 42.69
N ASP A 162 -7.38 -27.86 41.52
CA ASP A 162 -6.23 -28.71 41.09
C ASP A 162 -5.16 -27.95 40.31
N TYR A 163 -5.21 -26.59 40.25
CA TYR A 163 -4.36 -25.69 39.51
C TYR A 163 -4.41 -25.87 37.99
N ASN A 164 -5.53 -26.37 37.45
CA ASN A 164 -5.76 -26.36 36.01
C ASN A 164 -6.33 -24.99 35.56
N LEU A 165 -5.81 -24.43 34.46
CA LEU A 165 -6.39 -23.23 33.87
C LEU A 165 -7.84 -23.53 33.45
N SER A 166 -8.79 -22.76 33.95
CA SER A 166 -10.23 -22.96 33.71
C SER A 166 -10.85 -21.84 32.87
N LYS A 167 -10.26 -20.62 32.92
CA LYS A 167 -10.82 -19.46 32.25
C LYS A 167 -9.77 -18.37 32.10
N ILE A 168 -9.80 -17.66 30.96
CA ILE A 168 -9.09 -16.43 30.73
C ILE A 168 -10.10 -15.31 30.58
N THR A 169 -9.94 -14.22 31.34
CA THR A 169 -10.81 -13.05 31.27
C THR A 169 -9.99 -11.87 30.71
N THR A 170 -10.47 -11.29 29.63
CA THR A 170 -9.81 -10.17 28.95
C THR A 170 -10.04 -8.84 29.69
N PRO A 171 -9.32 -7.76 29.38
CA PRO A 171 -9.51 -6.44 30.00
C PRO A 171 -10.95 -5.90 29.90
N SER A 172 -11.67 -6.18 28.82
CA SER A 172 -13.08 -5.78 28.66
C SER A 172 -14.07 -6.69 29.37
N GLY A 173 -13.59 -7.76 30.01
CA GLY A 173 -14.42 -8.74 30.72
C GLY A 173 -14.97 -9.86 29.85
N LYS A 174 -14.52 -10.00 28.59
CA LYS A 174 -14.84 -11.18 27.76
C LYS A 174 -14.14 -12.41 28.31
N THR A 175 -14.74 -13.57 28.15
CA THR A 175 -14.23 -14.81 28.77
C THR A 175 -14.00 -15.91 27.76
N PHE A 176 -12.81 -16.52 27.84
CA PHE A 176 -12.47 -17.76 27.17
C PHE A 176 -12.51 -18.90 28.18
N GLY A 177 -13.39 -19.85 27.98
CA GLY A 177 -13.47 -21.03 28.84
C GLY A 177 -12.47 -22.09 28.41
N VAL A 178 -11.74 -22.67 29.36
CA VAL A 178 -10.74 -23.71 29.11
C VAL A 178 -11.17 -25.01 29.75
N LYS A 179 -11.12 -26.14 29.03
CA LYS A 179 -11.30 -27.48 29.58
C LYS A 179 -10.06 -28.31 29.35
N GLN A 180 -9.57 -28.93 30.39
CA GLN A 180 -8.40 -29.82 30.33
C GLN A 180 -8.78 -31.29 30.47
N ASP A 181 -7.90 -32.17 30.05
CA ASP A 181 -8.00 -33.61 30.30
C ASP A 181 -7.39 -33.97 31.67
N LYS A 182 -7.39 -35.25 32.01
CA LYS A 182 -6.80 -35.74 33.25
C LYS A 182 -5.28 -35.61 33.37
N PHE A 183 -4.61 -35.24 32.26
CA PHE A 183 -3.14 -35.04 32.22
C PHE A 183 -2.77 -33.58 32.25
N GLY A 184 -3.75 -32.66 32.31
CA GLY A 184 -3.55 -31.22 32.29
C GLY A 184 -3.49 -30.63 30.87
N HIS A 185 -3.78 -31.41 29.81
CA HIS A 185 -3.77 -30.86 28.46
C HIS A 185 -5.11 -30.17 28.14
N ILE A 186 -5.06 -29.02 27.48
CA ILE A 186 -6.23 -28.28 27.00
C ILE A 186 -6.89 -29.09 25.88
N LYS A 187 -8.13 -29.55 26.10
CA LYS A 187 -8.90 -30.28 25.09
C LYS A 187 -10.01 -29.48 24.41
N GLU A 188 -10.42 -28.36 25.00
CA GLU A 188 -11.43 -27.45 24.44
C GLU A 188 -11.16 -26.01 24.92
N LEU A 189 -11.19 -25.07 23.99
CA LEU A 189 -11.25 -23.63 24.23
C LEU A 189 -12.63 -23.15 23.77
N SER A 190 -13.41 -22.51 24.67
CA SER A 190 -14.71 -21.90 24.32
C SER A 190 -14.55 -20.40 24.14
N LEU A 191 -15.01 -19.89 23.02
CA LEU A 191 -14.88 -18.46 22.63
C LEU A 191 -16.04 -17.62 23.17
N PRO A 192 -15.92 -16.29 23.26
CA PRO A 192 -16.98 -15.40 23.74
C PRO A 192 -18.28 -15.43 22.92
N ASP A 193 -18.24 -15.79 21.64
CA ASP A 193 -19.40 -15.97 20.77
C ASP A 193 -20.03 -17.37 20.84
N GLY A 194 -19.43 -18.26 21.63
CA GLY A 194 -19.85 -19.65 21.77
C GLY A 194 -19.17 -20.63 20.83
N GLY A 195 -18.31 -20.15 19.94
CA GLY A 195 -17.43 -20.96 19.11
C GLY A 195 -16.50 -21.83 19.96
N LYS A 196 -15.96 -22.90 19.39
CA LYS A 196 -15.10 -23.84 20.11
C LYS A 196 -13.92 -24.26 19.25
N VAL A 197 -12.74 -24.27 19.87
CA VAL A 197 -11.55 -24.94 19.35
C VAL A 197 -11.31 -26.22 20.14
N SER A 198 -11.09 -27.34 19.46
CA SER A 198 -10.93 -28.66 20.11
C SER A 198 -9.57 -29.27 19.77
N TYR A 199 -8.95 -29.90 20.77
CA TYR A 199 -7.57 -30.42 20.69
C TYR A 199 -7.58 -31.92 21.03
N LYS A 200 -6.72 -32.69 20.32
CA LYS A 200 -6.51 -34.11 20.54
C LYS A 200 -5.02 -34.43 20.65
N TYR A 201 -4.73 -35.40 21.53
CA TYR A 201 -3.36 -35.81 21.85
C TYR A 201 -3.21 -37.33 21.64
N ASP A 202 -1.99 -37.76 21.37
CA ASP A 202 -1.62 -39.18 21.40
C ASP A 202 -1.27 -39.66 22.81
N GLU A 203 -0.90 -40.94 22.96
CA GLU A 203 -0.52 -41.55 24.23
C GLU A 203 0.77 -40.97 24.82
N GLN A 204 1.61 -40.37 24.02
CA GLN A 204 2.88 -39.71 24.42
C GLN A 204 2.67 -38.25 24.86
N GLY A 205 1.45 -37.71 24.68
CA GLY A 205 1.10 -36.31 24.97
C GLY A 205 1.47 -35.35 23.87
N ASN A 206 1.67 -35.78 22.62
CA ASN A 206 1.83 -34.89 21.47
C ASN A 206 0.48 -34.41 20.97
N LEU A 207 0.35 -33.13 20.62
CA LEU A 207 -0.84 -32.56 20.01
C LEU A 207 -0.98 -33.04 18.55
N ILE A 208 -1.94 -33.91 18.26
CA ILE A 208 -2.10 -34.53 16.94
C ILE A 208 -3.15 -33.87 16.05
N SER A 209 -4.10 -33.12 16.63
CA SER A 209 -5.05 -32.34 15.82
C SER A 209 -5.66 -31.17 16.57
N VAL A 210 -6.03 -30.14 15.82
CA VAL A 210 -6.78 -28.97 16.27
C VAL A 210 -7.96 -28.76 15.31
N THR A 211 -9.16 -28.75 15.86
CA THR A 211 -10.40 -28.46 15.10
C THR A 211 -10.90 -27.09 15.48
N ASP A 212 -11.06 -26.21 14.50
CA ASP A 212 -11.47 -24.83 14.64
C ASP A 212 -13.00 -24.67 14.81
N PRO A 213 -13.52 -23.45 15.04
CA PRO A 213 -14.95 -23.19 15.17
C PRO A 213 -15.80 -23.50 13.93
N ASN A 214 -15.24 -23.47 12.72
CA ASN A 214 -15.90 -23.89 11.48
C ASN A 214 -15.98 -25.42 11.34
N GLY A 215 -15.22 -26.17 12.18
CA GLY A 215 -15.15 -27.65 12.17
C GLY A 215 -14.08 -28.18 11.23
N THR A 216 -13.21 -27.34 10.66
CA THR A 216 -12.05 -27.77 9.89
C THR A 216 -10.90 -28.15 10.81
N THR A 217 -9.95 -28.97 10.33
CA THR A 217 -8.98 -29.60 11.23
C THR A 217 -7.56 -29.55 10.68
N LYS A 218 -6.62 -29.06 11.50
CA LYS A 218 -5.19 -29.20 11.33
C LYS A 218 -4.72 -30.52 11.93
N GLU A 219 -3.77 -31.22 11.30
CA GLU A 219 -3.20 -32.49 11.77
C GLU A 219 -1.67 -32.40 11.86
N TYR A 220 -1.12 -32.94 12.95
CA TYR A 220 0.32 -32.95 13.23
C TYR A 220 0.84 -34.39 13.37
N LYS A 221 2.07 -34.65 12.93
CA LYS A 221 2.77 -35.95 13.06
C LYS A 221 4.15 -35.77 13.64
N TYR A 222 4.57 -36.71 14.45
CA TYR A 222 5.82 -36.67 15.20
C TYR A 222 6.65 -37.92 14.99
N ASP A 223 7.92 -37.83 15.28
CA ASP A 223 8.83 -38.99 15.40
C ASP A 223 8.84 -39.50 16.87
N ASP A 224 9.69 -40.52 17.12
CA ASP A 224 9.82 -41.16 18.45
C ASP A 224 10.39 -40.20 19.52
N ASP A 225 11.07 -39.13 19.12
CA ASP A 225 11.57 -38.05 20.00
C ASP A 225 10.56 -36.90 20.17
N SER A 226 9.34 -37.10 19.71
CA SER A 226 8.25 -36.07 19.72
C SER A 226 8.54 -34.83 18.90
N ARG A 227 9.46 -34.90 17.90
CA ARG A 227 9.72 -33.80 16.97
C ARG A 227 8.74 -33.85 15.81
N MET A 228 8.17 -32.69 15.44
CA MET A 228 7.16 -32.63 14.38
C MET A 228 7.77 -32.95 13.02
N THR A 229 7.37 -34.08 12.44
CA THR A 229 7.80 -34.52 11.11
C THR A 229 6.96 -33.97 9.98
N SER A 230 5.70 -33.61 10.25
CA SER A 230 4.85 -32.90 9.27
C SER A 230 3.59 -32.36 9.91
N TRP A 231 2.97 -31.38 9.26
CA TRP A 231 1.63 -30.96 9.60
C TRP A 231 0.78 -30.69 8.35
N LYS A 232 -0.54 -30.81 8.52
CA LYS A 232 -1.53 -30.51 7.50
C LYS A 232 -2.43 -29.36 7.96
N ASP A 233 -2.79 -28.52 7.01
CA ASP A 233 -3.74 -27.45 7.17
C ASP A 233 -5.20 -27.92 7.09
N GLU A 234 -6.13 -26.99 7.19
CA GLU A 234 -7.58 -27.17 7.16
C GLU A 234 -8.11 -27.69 5.82
N ASN A 235 -7.36 -27.50 4.71
CA ASN A 235 -7.65 -28.07 3.40
C ASN A 235 -7.09 -29.48 3.25
N GLY A 236 -6.35 -29.99 4.24
CA GLY A 236 -5.72 -31.30 4.25
C GLY A 236 -4.39 -31.36 3.46
N ASN A 237 -3.85 -30.20 3.03
CA ASN A 237 -2.55 -30.13 2.39
C ASN A 237 -1.44 -30.35 3.42
N THR A 238 -0.42 -31.13 3.09
CA THR A 238 0.76 -31.24 3.95
C THR A 238 1.63 -30.01 3.71
N VAL A 239 1.56 -29.04 4.62
CA VAL A 239 2.27 -27.76 4.48
C VAL A 239 3.77 -27.95 4.47
N VAL A 240 4.29 -28.76 5.40
CA VAL A 240 5.71 -29.06 5.48
C VAL A 240 5.97 -30.49 6.00
N LYS A 241 7.06 -31.09 5.52
CA LYS A 241 7.70 -32.29 6.10
C LYS A 241 9.12 -31.97 6.49
N ASN A 242 9.48 -32.25 7.74
CA ASN A 242 10.80 -32.03 8.32
C ASN A 242 11.60 -33.31 8.38
N THR A 243 12.89 -33.26 8.00
CA THR A 243 13.89 -34.28 8.26
C THR A 243 14.93 -33.75 9.25
N TYR A 244 15.24 -34.51 10.28
CA TYR A 244 16.15 -34.12 11.34
C TYR A 244 17.47 -34.89 11.30
N ASP A 245 18.56 -34.24 11.71
CA ASP A 245 19.84 -34.93 11.96
C ASP A 245 19.87 -35.54 13.38
N LYS A 246 20.99 -36.21 13.71
CA LYS A 246 21.17 -36.81 15.03
C LYS A 246 21.27 -35.82 16.19
N GLU A 247 21.55 -34.54 15.91
CA GLU A 247 21.52 -33.44 16.88
C GLU A 247 20.09 -32.79 17.00
N GLY A 248 19.10 -33.35 16.27
CA GLY A 248 17.71 -32.87 16.27
C GLY A 248 17.54 -31.50 15.56
N ARG A 249 18.43 -31.18 14.61
CA ARG A 249 18.30 -29.98 13.78
C ARG A 249 17.61 -30.34 12.47
N VAL A 250 16.75 -29.48 11.96
CA VAL A 250 16.15 -29.66 10.64
C VAL A 250 17.25 -29.56 9.57
N VAL A 251 17.38 -30.54 8.72
CA VAL A 251 18.35 -30.58 7.60
C VAL A 251 17.67 -30.50 6.25
N GLU A 252 16.38 -30.81 6.18
CA GLU A 252 15.58 -30.75 4.97
C GLU A 252 14.11 -30.47 5.31
N GLN A 253 13.49 -29.61 4.52
CA GLN A 253 12.04 -29.39 4.51
C GLN A 253 11.49 -29.68 3.11
N THR A 254 10.36 -30.40 3.04
CA THR A 254 9.61 -30.61 1.80
C THR A 254 8.24 -29.99 1.97
N ASP A 255 7.85 -29.08 1.08
CA ASP A 255 6.57 -28.38 1.10
C ASP A 255 5.43 -29.18 0.42
N ALA A 256 4.23 -28.57 0.32
CA ALA A 256 3.03 -29.19 -0.20
C ALA A 256 3.11 -29.51 -1.71
N GLU A 257 3.91 -28.79 -2.50
CA GLU A 257 4.16 -29.00 -3.92
C GLU A 257 5.42 -29.82 -4.20
N LYS A 258 6.04 -30.36 -3.13
CA LYS A 258 7.25 -31.18 -3.15
C LYS A 258 8.53 -30.40 -3.49
N GLY A 259 8.51 -29.07 -3.32
CA GLY A 259 9.72 -28.27 -3.27
C GLY A 259 10.57 -28.71 -2.08
N THR A 260 11.90 -28.66 -2.20
CA THR A 260 12.80 -29.13 -1.14
C THR A 260 13.85 -28.09 -0.82
N ALA A 261 13.79 -27.56 0.40
CA ALA A 261 14.80 -26.70 0.98
C ALA A 261 15.75 -27.48 1.89
N THR A 262 17.04 -27.17 1.88
CA THR A 262 18.03 -27.88 2.69
C THR A 262 18.87 -26.94 3.56
N PHE A 263 19.33 -27.45 4.72
CA PHE A 263 20.11 -26.72 5.71
C PHE A 263 21.39 -27.50 6.00
N LYS A 264 22.53 -26.82 5.85
CA LYS A 264 23.84 -27.42 6.16
C LYS A 264 24.51 -26.59 7.26
N TYR A 265 24.63 -27.18 8.43
CA TYR A 265 25.21 -26.54 9.62
C TYR A 265 26.71 -26.70 9.68
N GLY A 266 27.46 -25.59 9.77
CA GLY A 266 28.86 -25.49 10.08
C GLY A 266 29.12 -25.27 11.58
N LYS A 267 30.34 -24.85 11.94
CA LYS A 267 30.69 -24.50 13.34
C LYS A 267 30.09 -23.17 13.76
N SER A 268 30.13 -22.19 12.86
CA SER A 268 29.64 -20.81 13.05
C SER A 268 28.95 -20.29 11.81
N SER A 269 28.34 -21.17 11.03
CA SER A 269 27.59 -20.80 9.83
C SER A 269 26.56 -21.83 9.46
N THR A 270 25.52 -21.41 8.79
CA THR A 270 24.50 -22.26 8.17
C THR A 270 24.32 -21.87 6.72
N THR A 271 24.42 -22.85 5.84
CA THR A 271 24.09 -22.70 4.42
C THR A 271 22.68 -23.20 4.19
N THR A 272 21.81 -22.34 3.68
CA THR A 272 20.51 -22.75 3.15
C THR A 272 20.59 -22.96 1.65
N THR A 273 19.75 -23.85 1.13
CA THR A 273 19.56 -24.02 -0.30
C THR A 273 18.05 -24.06 -0.55
N ASP A 274 17.54 -23.18 -1.41
CA ASP A 274 16.13 -23.11 -1.74
C ASP A 274 15.70 -24.17 -2.77
N ASN A 275 14.42 -24.17 -3.14
CA ASN A 275 13.84 -25.16 -4.06
C ASN A 275 14.42 -25.09 -5.49
N GLU A 276 15.04 -23.98 -5.90
CA GLU A 276 15.72 -23.80 -7.19
C GLU A 276 17.24 -24.06 -7.11
N GLY A 277 17.78 -24.27 -5.89
CA GLY A 277 19.19 -24.56 -5.66
C GLY A 277 20.06 -23.35 -5.37
N ASN A 278 19.46 -22.15 -5.16
CA ASN A 278 20.18 -20.96 -4.75
C ASN A 278 20.64 -21.09 -3.30
N LYS A 279 21.85 -20.62 -3.02
CA LYS A 279 22.47 -20.77 -1.71
C LYS A 279 22.65 -19.45 -1.02
N THR A 280 22.23 -19.38 0.24
CA THR A 280 22.52 -18.27 1.17
C THR A 280 23.34 -18.81 2.33
N VAL A 281 24.41 -18.10 2.72
CA VAL A 281 25.26 -18.50 3.85
C VAL A 281 25.13 -17.47 4.97
N TYR A 282 24.72 -17.94 6.13
CA TYR A 282 24.58 -17.14 7.34
C TYR A 282 25.74 -17.45 8.27
N HIS A 283 26.46 -16.42 8.71
CA HIS A 283 27.54 -16.51 9.69
C HIS A 283 27.07 -15.92 11.01
N TYR A 284 27.49 -16.50 12.11
CA TYR A 284 27.14 -16.06 13.45
C TYR A 284 28.32 -16.21 14.41
N ASP A 285 28.31 -15.40 15.46
CA ASP A 285 29.32 -15.43 16.51
C ASP A 285 29.05 -16.51 17.57
N ASP A 286 29.87 -16.52 18.63
CA ASP A 286 29.76 -17.48 19.71
C ASP A 286 28.49 -17.29 20.58
N GLN A 287 27.76 -16.17 20.42
CA GLN A 287 26.47 -15.91 21.04
C GLN A 287 25.28 -16.21 20.09
N TYR A 288 25.57 -16.84 18.95
CA TYR A 288 24.59 -17.16 17.91
C TYR A 288 23.92 -15.96 17.25
N ARG A 289 24.52 -14.74 17.33
CA ARG A 289 24.02 -13.55 16.61
C ARG A 289 24.53 -13.58 15.18
N THR A 290 23.67 -13.29 14.21
CA THR A 290 24.03 -13.23 12.80
C THR A 290 24.98 -12.05 12.55
N THR A 291 26.21 -12.32 12.13
CA THR A 291 27.25 -11.31 11.87
C THR A 291 27.42 -11.00 10.39
N SER A 292 27.07 -11.95 9.51
CA SER A 292 27.14 -11.76 8.07
C SER A 292 26.18 -12.70 7.34
N ILE A 293 25.63 -12.22 6.21
CA ILE A 293 24.83 -13.01 5.28
C ILE A 293 25.46 -12.88 3.90
N GLU A 294 25.79 -14.01 3.25
CA GLU A 294 26.23 -14.04 1.85
C GLU A 294 25.07 -14.51 0.98
N TYR A 295 24.59 -13.66 0.10
CA TYR A 295 23.45 -13.93 -0.77
C TYR A 295 23.84 -14.70 -2.03
N PRO A 296 22.89 -15.32 -2.76
CA PRO A 296 23.19 -16.14 -3.96
C PRO A 296 23.85 -15.37 -5.10
N ASP A 297 23.68 -14.05 -5.21
CA ASP A 297 24.31 -13.18 -6.20
C ASP A 297 25.72 -12.71 -5.78
N GLY A 298 26.21 -13.17 -4.60
CA GLY A 298 27.51 -12.81 -4.04
C GLY A 298 27.55 -11.46 -3.33
N THR A 299 26.41 -10.80 -3.13
CA THR A 299 26.32 -9.64 -2.26
C THR A 299 26.31 -10.07 -0.79
N THR A 300 26.66 -9.15 0.12
CA THR A 300 26.73 -9.43 1.56
C THR A 300 25.98 -8.39 2.38
N CYS A 301 25.46 -8.82 3.54
CA CYS A 301 25.00 -7.96 4.61
C CYS A 301 25.81 -8.26 5.87
N GLU A 302 26.54 -7.29 6.40
CA GLU A 302 27.34 -7.42 7.61
C GLU A 302 26.67 -6.71 8.78
N LYS A 303 26.63 -7.36 9.95
CA LYS A 303 25.99 -6.83 11.18
C LYS A 303 27.01 -6.79 12.32
N THR A 304 27.01 -5.71 13.11
CA THR A 304 27.80 -5.60 14.34
C THR A 304 26.89 -5.27 15.52
N TYR A 305 27.32 -5.65 16.71
CA TYR A 305 26.53 -5.49 17.93
C TYR A 305 27.35 -4.75 19.00
N ASN A 306 26.67 -3.98 19.85
CA ASN A 306 27.29 -3.32 21.01
C ASN A 306 27.46 -4.30 22.19
N ALA A 307 28.02 -3.81 23.31
CA ALA A 307 28.25 -4.60 24.50
C ALA A 307 26.94 -5.11 25.16
N GLU A 308 25.83 -4.37 24.98
CA GLU A 308 24.51 -4.67 25.50
C GLU A 308 23.70 -5.57 24.54
N ASN A 309 24.38 -6.22 23.57
CA ASN A 309 23.78 -7.14 22.60
C ASN A 309 22.73 -6.52 21.66
N GLN A 310 22.86 -5.21 21.34
CA GLN A 310 21.97 -4.49 20.41
C GLN A 310 22.68 -4.28 19.09
N LEU A 311 21.94 -4.23 17.96
CA LEU A 311 22.48 -4.00 16.61
C LEU A 311 23.14 -2.62 16.53
N ALA A 312 24.47 -2.58 16.38
CA ALA A 312 25.21 -1.30 16.28
C ALA A 312 25.36 -0.81 14.83
N SER A 313 25.51 -1.73 13.87
CA SER A 313 25.58 -1.39 12.46
C SER A 313 25.10 -2.51 11.56
N GLU A 314 24.61 -2.11 10.39
CA GLU A 314 24.31 -3.00 9.26
C GLU A 314 24.94 -2.42 8.00
N THR A 315 25.76 -3.21 7.30
CA THR A 315 26.46 -2.81 6.07
C THR A 315 26.03 -3.67 4.91
N THR A 316 25.54 -3.06 3.85
CA THR A 316 25.15 -3.70 2.58
C THR A 316 25.89 -3.06 1.41
N ALA A 317 25.59 -3.46 0.19
CA ALA A 317 26.15 -2.83 -1.01
C ALA A 317 25.70 -1.35 -1.17
N ALA A 318 24.62 -0.93 -0.53
CA ALA A 318 24.12 0.44 -0.51
C ALA A 318 24.92 1.35 0.42
N GLY A 319 25.50 0.81 1.51
CA GLY A 319 26.26 1.55 2.51
C GLY A 319 26.07 0.98 3.91
N THR A 320 26.34 1.80 4.93
CA THR A 320 26.25 1.39 6.32
C THR A 320 25.22 2.23 7.09
N LYS A 321 24.30 1.53 7.76
CA LYS A 321 23.42 2.11 8.80
C LYS A 321 24.05 1.89 10.15
N THR A 322 23.94 2.88 11.06
CA THR A 322 24.41 2.75 12.44
C THR A 322 23.35 3.19 13.43
N TYR A 323 23.38 2.57 14.61
CA TYR A 323 22.40 2.80 15.67
C TYR A 323 23.09 3.08 17.00
N THR A 324 22.51 3.98 17.80
CA THR A 324 22.83 4.13 19.22
C THR A 324 21.55 4.00 20.03
N TYR A 325 21.70 3.66 21.30
CA TYR A 325 20.58 3.34 22.17
C TYR A 325 20.64 4.14 23.47
N ASP A 326 19.49 4.38 24.09
CA ASP A 326 19.40 4.91 25.44
C ASP A 326 19.57 3.79 26.49
N THR A 327 19.47 4.15 27.75
CA THR A 327 19.64 3.21 28.90
C THR A 327 18.48 2.20 29.02
N PHE A 328 17.36 2.44 28.35
CA PHE A 328 16.21 1.53 28.30
C PHE A 328 16.23 0.63 27.07
N GLY A 329 17.24 0.75 26.19
CA GLY A 329 17.37 -0.04 24.99
C GLY A 329 16.61 0.51 23.76
N ASN A 330 16.04 1.72 23.84
CA ASN A 330 15.42 2.36 22.69
C ASN A 330 16.45 2.96 21.75
N VAL A 331 16.17 2.98 20.45
CA VAL A 331 17.02 3.69 19.49
C VAL A 331 17.06 5.18 19.81
N ALA A 332 18.24 5.68 20.21
CA ALA A 332 18.47 7.09 20.45
C ALA A 332 18.89 7.84 19.18
N THR A 333 19.69 7.19 18.32
CA THR A 333 20.00 7.71 16.99
C THR A 333 20.04 6.61 15.95
N GLU A 334 19.65 6.96 14.73
CA GLU A 334 19.81 6.16 13.52
C GLU A 334 20.54 7.00 12.48
N THR A 335 21.70 6.55 12.00
CA THR A 335 22.43 7.17 10.89
C THR A 335 22.32 6.24 9.69
N ARG A 336 21.76 6.73 8.59
CA ARG A 336 21.58 5.96 7.37
C ARG A 336 22.79 6.08 6.43
N GLU A 337 22.76 5.41 5.28
CA GLU A 337 23.87 5.21 4.34
C GLU A 337 24.42 6.51 3.76
N ASP A 338 23.65 7.60 3.70
CA ASP A 338 24.08 8.94 3.26
C ASP A 338 24.76 9.76 4.38
N GLY A 339 24.88 9.19 5.59
CA GLY A 339 25.49 9.82 6.75
C GLY A 339 24.59 10.79 7.52
N LYS A 340 23.32 10.94 7.12
CA LYS A 340 22.33 11.75 7.86
C LYS A 340 21.77 10.97 9.03
N THR A 341 21.52 11.70 10.14
CA THR A 341 21.10 11.09 11.41
C THR A 341 19.74 11.60 11.85
N ALA A 342 18.85 10.67 12.18
CA ALA A 342 17.64 10.91 12.94
C ALA A 342 17.92 10.67 14.44
N SER A 343 17.21 11.37 15.34
CA SER A 343 17.39 11.22 16.78
C SER A 343 16.07 11.22 17.53
N TYR A 344 16.04 10.47 18.63
CA TYR A 344 14.85 10.21 19.43
C TYR A 344 15.15 10.40 20.91
N THR A 345 14.18 10.92 21.66
CA THR A 345 14.27 11.02 23.13
C THR A 345 13.03 10.45 23.78
N TYR A 346 13.21 9.86 24.96
CA TYR A 346 12.14 9.18 25.69
C TYR A 346 12.06 9.69 27.13
N ASN A 347 10.90 9.54 27.77
CA ASN A 347 10.71 9.87 29.19
C ASN A 347 10.94 8.65 30.08
N GLU A 348 10.83 8.84 31.42
CA GLU A 348 10.98 7.77 32.43
C GLU A 348 9.94 6.63 32.30
N GLN A 349 8.82 6.86 31.59
CA GLN A 349 7.80 5.85 31.27
C GLN A 349 8.07 5.18 29.92
N ASN A 350 9.26 5.36 29.36
CA ASN A 350 9.68 4.80 28.06
C ASN A 350 8.81 5.28 26.87
N LYS A 351 8.21 6.48 26.95
CA LYS A 351 7.41 7.08 25.89
C LYS A 351 8.24 8.08 25.09
N LEU A 352 8.13 8.05 23.77
CA LEU A 352 8.81 8.95 22.84
C LEU A 352 8.40 10.41 23.10
N THR A 353 9.34 11.29 23.50
CA THR A 353 9.08 12.71 23.77
C THR A 353 9.50 13.62 22.63
N SER A 354 10.46 13.22 21.81
CA SER A 354 10.77 13.90 20.56
C SER A 354 11.35 12.96 19.51
N ALA A 355 11.08 13.29 18.24
CA ALA A 355 11.69 12.67 17.09
C ALA A 355 12.20 13.77 16.14
N THR A 356 13.51 13.82 15.92
CA THR A 356 14.14 14.72 14.96
C THR A 356 14.50 13.91 13.73
N GLY A 357 13.90 14.26 12.58
CA GLY A 357 14.12 13.57 11.30
C GLY A 357 15.47 13.91 10.65
N TYR A 358 15.80 13.25 9.57
CA TYR A 358 17.04 13.45 8.80
C TYR A 358 17.22 14.86 8.22
N ASN A 359 16.14 15.62 8.09
CA ASN A 359 16.15 17.05 7.72
C ASN A 359 16.32 18.00 8.90
N GLY A 360 16.46 17.48 10.12
CA GLY A 360 16.56 18.26 11.36
C GLY A 360 15.21 18.80 11.89
N ALA A 361 14.10 18.51 11.23
CA ALA A 361 12.77 18.87 11.70
C ALA A 361 12.35 17.99 12.88
N THR A 362 11.79 18.60 13.93
CA THR A 362 11.47 17.91 15.18
C THR A 362 9.98 17.90 15.45
N VAL A 363 9.43 16.73 15.73
CA VAL A 363 8.10 16.51 16.30
C VAL A 363 8.27 16.25 17.80
N THR A 364 7.44 16.86 18.64
CA THR A 364 7.46 16.64 20.09
C THR A 364 6.14 16.10 20.61
N TYR A 365 6.21 15.33 21.69
CA TYR A 365 5.07 14.67 22.31
C TYR A 365 5.04 14.95 23.81
N SER A 366 3.84 15.15 24.36
CA SER A 366 3.64 15.24 25.80
C SER A 366 2.57 14.25 26.27
N TYR A 367 2.71 13.82 27.51
CA TYR A 367 1.90 12.76 28.10
C TYR A 367 1.30 13.21 29.43
N ASP A 368 0.14 12.66 29.80
CA ASP A 368 -0.42 12.81 31.14
C ASP A 368 0.27 11.88 32.15
N GLY A 369 -0.14 11.93 33.43
CA GLY A 369 0.40 11.07 34.47
C GLY A 369 0.14 9.58 34.29
N ASN A 370 -0.79 9.21 33.41
CA ASN A 370 -1.14 7.83 33.07
C ASN A 370 -0.43 7.33 31.80
N GLY A 371 0.41 8.17 31.18
CA GLY A 371 1.12 7.81 29.95
C GLY A 371 0.33 7.97 28.66
N ASN A 372 -0.86 8.60 28.70
CA ASN A 372 -1.61 8.91 27.49
C ASN A 372 -1.00 10.16 26.81
N MET A 373 -0.82 10.12 25.48
CA MET A 373 -0.31 11.26 24.73
C MET A 373 -1.36 12.38 24.66
N VAL A 374 -1.12 13.48 25.35
CA VAL A 374 -2.07 14.63 25.39
C VAL A 374 -1.77 15.68 24.35
N THR A 375 -0.55 15.74 23.82
CA THR A 375 -0.21 16.68 22.75
C THR A 375 0.84 16.08 21.81
N SER A 376 0.66 16.31 20.50
CA SER A 376 1.69 16.14 19.46
C SER A 376 1.90 17.49 18.80
N THR A 377 3.16 17.96 18.69
CA THR A 377 3.48 19.25 18.07
C THR A 377 4.37 19.01 16.84
N LYS A 378 3.91 19.47 15.69
CA LYS A 378 4.61 19.42 14.41
C LYS A 378 5.81 20.38 14.38
N PRO A 379 6.75 20.24 13.40
CA PRO A 379 7.90 21.15 13.25
C PRO A 379 7.54 22.62 13.02
N ASP A 380 6.36 22.93 12.48
CA ASP A 380 5.86 24.29 12.29
C ASP A 380 5.22 24.89 13.58
N GLY A 381 5.22 24.12 14.69
CA GLY A 381 4.62 24.53 15.95
C GLY A 381 3.13 24.22 16.09
N THR A 382 2.51 23.65 15.08
CA THR A 382 1.11 23.24 15.11
C THR A 382 0.93 22.09 16.11
N ALA A 383 0.01 22.25 17.08
CA ALA A 383 -0.25 21.24 18.09
C ALA A 383 -1.61 20.57 17.87
N ILE A 384 -1.63 19.26 17.99
CA ILE A 384 -2.85 18.44 18.07
C ILE A 384 -2.98 17.99 19.53
N THR A 385 -4.16 18.14 20.12
CA THR A 385 -4.40 17.76 21.51
C THR A 385 -5.43 16.62 21.61
N TYR A 386 -5.28 15.80 22.64
CA TYR A 386 -6.09 14.61 22.85
C TYR A 386 -6.61 14.58 24.29
N THR A 387 -7.82 14.06 24.48
CA THR A 387 -8.38 13.78 25.81
C THR A 387 -8.84 12.33 25.89
N TYR A 388 -8.80 11.79 27.10
CA TYR A 388 -9.05 10.37 27.36
C TYR A 388 -10.07 10.18 28.47
N ASP A 389 -10.75 9.05 28.47
CA ASP A 389 -11.61 8.64 29.58
C ASP A 389 -10.81 7.87 30.65
N ASP A 390 -11.51 7.39 31.69
CA ASP A 390 -10.94 6.61 32.79
C ASP A 390 -10.44 5.20 32.37
N LYS A 391 -10.72 4.80 31.13
CA LYS A 391 -10.22 3.56 30.48
C LYS A 391 -9.15 3.86 29.43
N HIS A 392 -8.50 5.02 29.47
CA HIS A 392 -7.45 5.43 28.56
C HIS A 392 -7.85 5.45 27.07
N ARG A 393 -9.18 5.45 26.77
CA ARG A 393 -9.69 5.54 25.40
C ARG A 393 -9.77 7.00 25.01
N MET A 394 -9.27 7.37 23.84
CA MET A 394 -9.32 8.74 23.34
C MET A 394 -10.76 9.16 23.07
N VAL A 395 -11.29 10.08 23.87
CA VAL A 395 -12.66 10.60 23.72
C VAL A 395 -12.74 11.88 22.90
N SER A 396 -11.62 12.57 22.70
CA SER A 396 -11.57 13.67 21.74
C SER A 396 -10.17 13.88 21.17
N GLN A 397 -10.16 14.43 19.97
CA GLN A 397 -8.96 14.97 19.30
C GLN A 397 -9.30 16.37 18.83
N THR A 398 -8.43 17.36 19.12
CA THR A 398 -8.56 18.72 18.60
C THR A 398 -7.35 19.01 17.73
N ASP A 399 -7.60 19.38 16.47
CA ASP A 399 -6.57 19.69 15.48
C ASP A 399 -5.93 21.07 15.72
N GLY A 400 -4.93 21.43 14.93
CA GLY A 400 -4.21 22.70 15.04
C GLY A 400 -5.05 23.94 14.76
N ARG A 401 -6.25 23.80 14.16
CA ARG A 401 -7.24 24.87 13.96
C ARG A 401 -8.18 25.04 15.16
N GLY A 402 -8.14 24.11 16.12
CA GLY A 402 -9.05 24.06 17.25
C GLY A 402 -10.35 23.30 16.96
N VAL A 403 -10.40 22.53 15.86
CA VAL A 403 -11.55 21.72 15.48
C VAL A 403 -11.49 20.39 16.23
N THR A 404 -12.58 20.02 16.89
CA THR A 404 -12.64 18.82 17.73
C THR A 404 -13.51 17.74 17.13
N THR A 405 -12.96 16.53 17.04
CA THR A 405 -13.68 15.27 16.80
C THR A 405 -13.85 14.55 18.13
N THR A 406 -15.04 14.02 18.40
CA THR A 406 -15.33 13.27 19.64
C THR A 406 -15.69 11.83 19.34
N TYR A 407 -15.35 10.91 20.28
CA TYR A 407 -15.51 9.49 20.12
C TYR A 407 -16.32 8.89 21.28
N SER A 408 -17.13 7.87 20.98
CA SER A 408 -17.92 7.13 21.95
C SER A 408 -17.60 5.62 21.89
N TYR A 409 -17.69 4.92 23.03
CA TYR A 409 -17.24 3.54 23.13
C TYR A 409 -18.17 2.68 23.99
N ASP A 410 -18.22 1.38 23.66
CA ASP A 410 -18.69 0.30 24.53
C ASP A 410 -17.57 -0.75 24.68
N GLY A 411 -17.02 -0.91 25.90
CA GLY A 411 -15.80 -1.70 26.09
C GLY A 411 -14.67 -1.21 25.18
N PRO A 412 -13.98 -2.09 24.42
CA PRO A 412 -12.94 -1.71 23.47
C PRO A 412 -13.48 -1.10 22.17
N ASN A 413 -14.76 -1.25 21.89
CA ASN A 413 -15.37 -0.95 20.62
C ASN A 413 -15.78 0.52 20.53
N MET A 414 -15.31 1.23 19.53
CA MET A 414 -15.80 2.57 19.19
C MET A 414 -17.23 2.47 18.62
N THR A 415 -18.23 2.88 19.37
CA THR A 415 -19.62 2.84 18.92
C THR A 415 -20.01 4.00 18.03
N GLY A 416 -19.21 5.02 17.96
CA GLY A 416 -19.40 6.15 17.04
C GLY A 416 -18.41 7.27 17.25
N TYR A 417 -18.43 8.21 16.31
CA TYR A 417 -17.73 9.47 16.45
C TYR A 417 -18.57 10.60 15.87
N VAL A 418 -18.31 11.82 16.32
CA VAL A 418 -18.85 13.05 15.76
C VAL A 418 -17.67 13.88 15.28
N ASP A 419 -17.63 14.16 13.97
CA ASP A 419 -16.57 14.92 13.35
C ASP A 419 -16.64 16.42 13.63
N GLY A 420 -15.67 17.18 13.08
CA GLY A 420 -15.58 18.63 13.25
C GLY A 420 -16.76 19.41 12.68
N ASN A 421 -17.54 18.86 11.76
CA ASN A 421 -18.76 19.45 11.19
C ASN A 421 -20.02 19.04 11.99
N GLY A 422 -19.88 18.18 13.01
CA GLY A 422 -20.99 17.66 13.79
C GLY A 422 -21.72 16.49 13.12
N ALA A 423 -21.14 15.87 12.10
CA ALA A 423 -21.69 14.68 11.46
C ALA A 423 -21.37 13.45 12.32
N ALA A 424 -22.39 12.61 12.62
CA ALA A 424 -22.29 11.48 13.51
C ALA A 424 -22.26 10.15 12.76
N TRP A 425 -21.26 9.35 13.04
CA TRP A 425 -21.09 7.98 12.54
C TRP A 425 -21.37 6.98 13.65
N GLY A 426 -21.95 5.83 13.31
CA GLY A 426 -22.29 4.79 14.28
C GLY A 426 -21.78 3.42 13.86
N PHE A 427 -21.37 2.58 14.83
CA PHE A 427 -20.87 1.23 14.60
C PHE A 427 -21.48 0.24 15.59
N THR A 428 -21.71 -0.98 15.14
CA THR A 428 -22.08 -2.10 16.03
C THR A 428 -21.15 -3.28 15.82
N TYR A 429 -21.03 -4.11 16.83
CA TYR A 429 -20.06 -5.18 16.89
C TYR A 429 -20.71 -6.49 17.38
N ASP A 430 -20.11 -7.62 17.02
CA ASP A 430 -20.48 -8.93 17.54
C ASP A 430 -19.78 -9.27 18.87
N ALA A 431 -19.98 -10.49 19.35
CA ALA A 431 -19.40 -10.93 20.63
C ALA A 431 -17.87 -11.07 20.60
N MET A 432 -17.26 -11.18 19.42
CA MET A 432 -15.81 -11.20 19.19
C MET A 432 -15.25 -9.81 18.84
N ASN A 433 -16.01 -8.73 19.07
CA ASN A 433 -15.65 -7.35 18.79
C ASN A 433 -15.35 -7.07 17.29
N ARG A 434 -15.95 -7.86 16.36
CA ARG A 434 -15.85 -7.61 14.92
C ARG A 434 -16.94 -6.64 14.50
N ALA A 435 -16.63 -5.64 13.66
CA ALA A 435 -17.59 -4.64 13.20
C ALA A 435 -18.64 -5.27 12.26
N VAL A 436 -19.91 -5.29 12.68
CA VAL A 436 -21.03 -5.85 11.90
C VAL A 436 -21.86 -4.81 11.17
N THR A 437 -21.97 -3.57 11.68
CA THR A 437 -22.64 -2.47 10.95
C THR A 437 -21.87 -1.17 11.08
N MET A 438 -21.99 -0.35 10.02
CA MET A 438 -21.61 1.06 10.02
C MET A 438 -22.81 1.87 9.57
N THR A 439 -23.15 2.93 10.32
CA THR A 439 -24.19 3.91 9.97
C THR A 439 -23.53 5.25 9.68
N ASP A 440 -23.77 5.79 8.50
CA ASP A 440 -23.25 7.11 8.11
C ASP A 440 -24.08 8.25 8.71
N PRO A 441 -23.67 9.53 8.58
CA PRO A 441 -24.41 10.68 9.10
C PRO A 441 -25.76 10.93 8.44
N LEU A 442 -26.08 10.32 7.31
CA LEU A 442 -27.36 10.36 6.63
C LEU A 442 -28.30 9.23 7.09
N GLY A 443 -27.80 8.31 7.93
CA GLY A 443 -28.55 7.15 8.43
C GLY A 443 -28.53 5.95 7.50
N ASN A 444 -27.66 5.91 6.49
CA ASN A 444 -27.47 4.74 5.64
C ASN A 444 -26.61 3.71 6.37
N VAL A 445 -27.00 2.45 6.26
CA VAL A 445 -26.36 1.35 7.00
C VAL A 445 -25.72 0.37 6.03
N THR A 446 -24.41 0.11 6.21
CA THR A 446 -23.70 -1.02 5.61
C THR A 446 -23.52 -2.12 6.66
N SER A 447 -23.44 -3.39 6.24
CA SER A 447 -23.24 -4.50 7.18
C SER A 447 -22.32 -5.58 6.65
N ASN A 448 -21.62 -6.27 7.56
CA ASN A 448 -20.73 -7.38 7.31
C ASN A 448 -21.25 -8.63 8.04
N SER A 449 -21.07 -9.80 7.43
CA SER A 449 -21.29 -11.11 8.05
C SER A 449 -20.00 -11.91 8.06
N TYR A 450 -19.78 -12.68 9.10
CA TYR A 450 -18.57 -13.47 9.31
C TYR A 450 -18.92 -14.95 9.57
N ASP A 451 -18.00 -15.84 9.20
CA ASP A 451 -18.07 -17.23 9.64
C ASP A 451 -17.62 -17.38 11.11
N ALA A 452 -17.61 -18.59 11.64
CA ALA A 452 -17.22 -18.84 13.03
C ALA A 452 -15.70 -18.66 13.27
N ASN A 453 -14.86 -18.70 12.24
CA ASN A 453 -13.42 -18.40 12.31
C ASN A 453 -13.11 -16.89 12.20
N GLY A 454 -14.12 -16.07 11.85
CA GLY A 454 -13.96 -14.62 11.70
C GLY A 454 -13.69 -14.15 10.28
N ASN A 455 -13.77 -15.03 9.28
CA ASN A 455 -13.60 -14.64 7.89
C ASN A 455 -14.88 -13.96 7.38
N LEU A 456 -14.72 -12.89 6.58
CA LEU A 456 -15.84 -12.16 5.96
C LEU A 456 -16.53 -13.05 4.92
N THR A 457 -17.81 -13.33 5.10
CA THR A 457 -18.64 -14.14 4.18
C THR A 457 -19.58 -13.31 3.32
N SER A 458 -19.96 -12.10 3.78
CA SER A 458 -20.72 -11.16 2.95
C SER A 458 -20.61 -9.72 3.44
N LYS A 459 -20.79 -8.80 2.50
CA LYS A 459 -20.90 -7.37 2.74
C LYS A 459 -22.19 -6.86 2.09
N THR A 460 -23.03 -6.14 2.84
CA THR A 460 -24.25 -5.51 2.34
C THR A 460 -24.05 -4.00 2.29
N ALA A 461 -24.21 -3.42 1.09
CA ALA A 461 -24.15 -1.99 0.89
C ALA A 461 -25.45 -1.29 1.38
N ALA A 462 -25.41 0.04 1.49
CA ALA A 462 -26.53 0.82 2.05
C ALA A 462 -27.80 0.81 1.17
N ASP A 463 -27.67 0.55 -0.12
CA ASP A 463 -28.77 0.34 -1.06
C ASP A 463 -29.37 -1.07 -1.03
N GLY A 464 -28.74 -1.97 -0.27
CA GLY A 464 -29.14 -3.36 -0.10
C GLY A 464 -28.42 -4.35 -1.02
N GLY A 465 -27.48 -3.90 -1.85
CA GLY A 465 -26.64 -4.77 -2.66
C GLY A 465 -25.77 -5.67 -1.77
N VAL A 466 -25.71 -6.97 -2.08
CA VAL A 466 -24.95 -7.96 -1.31
C VAL A 466 -23.83 -8.55 -2.14
N THR A 467 -22.58 -8.36 -1.68
CA THR A 467 -21.42 -9.11 -2.18
C THR A 467 -21.17 -10.29 -1.23
N ALA A 468 -21.16 -11.52 -1.76
CA ALA A 468 -20.96 -12.74 -0.98
C ALA A 468 -19.66 -13.45 -1.37
N TYR A 469 -19.00 -14.08 -0.39
CA TYR A 469 -17.74 -14.80 -0.56
C TYR A 469 -17.89 -16.26 -0.14
N THR A 470 -17.37 -17.17 -0.97
CA THR A 470 -17.15 -18.56 -0.61
C THR A 470 -15.68 -18.76 -0.32
N LEU A 471 -15.36 -19.41 0.78
CA LEU A 471 -14.00 -19.59 1.26
C LEU A 471 -13.64 -21.07 1.29
N ASP A 472 -12.34 -21.38 1.17
CA ASP A 472 -11.82 -22.71 1.47
C ASP A 472 -11.55 -22.86 2.98
N GLY A 473 -11.02 -24.02 3.41
CA GLY A 473 -10.80 -24.32 4.83
C GLY A 473 -9.78 -23.40 5.52
N VAL A 474 -8.83 -22.82 4.78
CA VAL A 474 -7.82 -21.89 5.31
C VAL A 474 -8.23 -20.41 5.17
N GLY A 475 -9.40 -20.12 4.57
CA GLY A 475 -9.96 -18.79 4.44
C GLY A 475 -9.67 -18.08 3.10
N ASN A 476 -9.10 -18.74 2.08
CA ASN A 476 -8.95 -18.14 0.77
C ASN A 476 -10.31 -18.04 0.05
N ILE A 477 -10.53 -16.93 -0.67
CA ILE A 477 -11.75 -16.73 -1.44
C ILE A 477 -11.71 -17.65 -2.68
N THR A 478 -12.61 -18.63 -2.74
CA THR A 478 -12.79 -19.52 -3.89
C THR A 478 -13.87 -19.03 -4.86
N ALA A 479 -14.81 -18.21 -4.38
CA ALA A 479 -15.76 -17.49 -5.21
C ALA A 479 -16.16 -16.14 -4.58
N SER A 480 -16.40 -15.15 -5.44
CA SER A 480 -16.99 -13.85 -5.09
C SER A 480 -18.22 -13.64 -5.96
N THR A 481 -19.38 -13.42 -5.34
CA THR A 481 -20.64 -13.12 -6.04
C THR A 481 -21.05 -11.69 -5.74
N ASP A 482 -21.22 -10.87 -6.76
CA ASP A 482 -21.61 -9.47 -6.66
C ASP A 482 -23.11 -9.30 -6.34
N ALA A 483 -23.55 -8.05 -6.21
CA ALA A 483 -24.94 -7.72 -5.84
C ALA A 483 -25.99 -8.07 -6.93
N LEU A 484 -25.57 -8.31 -8.16
CA LEU A 484 -26.42 -8.74 -9.28
C LEU A 484 -26.40 -10.27 -9.47
N GLY A 485 -25.57 -11.00 -8.68
CA GLY A 485 -25.44 -12.45 -8.74
C GLY A 485 -24.39 -12.96 -9.72
N ASN A 486 -23.55 -12.09 -10.27
CA ASN A 486 -22.42 -12.47 -11.11
C ASN A 486 -21.32 -13.06 -10.22
N THR A 487 -20.78 -14.23 -10.60
CA THR A 487 -19.81 -14.95 -9.76
C THR A 487 -18.47 -15.10 -10.47
N THR A 488 -17.42 -14.61 -9.83
CA THR A 488 -16.01 -14.87 -10.18
C THR A 488 -15.49 -16.01 -9.29
N THR A 489 -14.79 -16.98 -9.87
CA THR A 489 -14.22 -18.12 -9.12
C THR A 489 -12.70 -18.14 -9.22
N TYR A 490 -12.06 -18.68 -8.17
CA TYR A 490 -10.61 -18.75 -8.05
C TYR A 490 -10.18 -20.16 -7.69
N THR A 491 -9.03 -20.59 -8.23
CA THR A 491 -8.38 -21.84 -7.86
C THR A 491 -6.95 -21.61 -7.42
N TYR A 492 -6.46 -22.44 -6.51
CA TYR A 492 -5.16 -22.32 -5.90
C TYR A 492 -4.40 -23.65 -5.99
N ASP A 493 -3.05 -23.56 -5.99
CA ASP A 493 -2.21 -24.72 -5.74
C ASP A 493 -2.18 -25.05 -4.23
N LYS A 494 -1.40 -26.03 -3.82
CA LYS A 494 -1.32 -26.43 -2.41
C LYS A 494 -0.47 -25.50 -1.55
N MET A 495 0.26 -24.58 -2.15
CA MET A 495 0.98 -23.50 -1.48
C MET A 495 0.17 -22.18 -1.49
N TYR A 496 -1.11 -22.26 -1.94
CA TYR A 496 -2.07 -21.13 -2.00
C TYR A 496 -1.70 -20.04 -3.01
N ASN A 497 -0.87 -20.34 -4.00
CA ASN A 497 -0.71 -19.46 -5.14
C ASN A 497 -1.93 -19.63 -6.06
N MET A 498 -2.51 -18.52 -6.52
CA MET A 498 -3.67 -18.56 -7.41
C MET A 498 -3.28 -19.14 -8.79
N THR A 499 -3.85 -20.28 -9.13
CA THR A 499 -3.59 -20.97 -10.41
C THR A 499 -4.53 -20.54 -11.52
N SER A 500 -5.75 -20.10 -11.18
CA SER A 500 -6.66 -19.48 -12.14
C SER A 500 -7.72 -18.60 -11.50
N GLY A 501 -8.20 -17.62 -12.27
CA GLY A 501 -9.40 -16.86 -12.02
C GLY A 501 -10.36 -17.03 -13.22
N THR A 502 -11.65 -17.27 -12.95
CA THR A 502 -12.69 -17.37 -13.98
C THR A 502 -13.76 -16.33 -13.72
N ASP A 503 -13.99 -15.45 -14.69
CA ASP A 503 -14.96 -14.37 -14.59
C ASP A 503 -16.42 -14.87 -14.70
N PRO A 504 -17.45 -14.02 -14.48
CA PRO A 504 -18.85 -14.40 -14.60
C PRO A 504 -19.28 -14.88 -16.00
N LYS A 505 -18.54 -14.52 -17.05
CA LYS A 505 -18.77 -14.95 -18.42
C LYS A 505 -18.14 -16.31 -18.74
N GLY A 506 -17.31 -16.84 -17.83
CA GLY A 506 -16.58 -18.09 -17.99
C GLY A 506 -15.21 -17.94 -18.67
N ASN A 507 -14.71 -16.72 -18.84
CA ASN A 507 -13.37 -16.47 -19.35
C ASN A 507 -12.35 -16.74 -18.25
N GLN A 508 -11.29 -17.48 -18.55
CA GLN A 508 -10.31 -17.88 -17.55
C GLN A 508 -8.93 -17.28 -17.83
N ILE A 509 -8.32 -16.73 -16.79
CA ILE A 509 -6.89 -16.42 -16.73
C ILE A 509 -6.20 -17.51 -15.90
N SER A 510 -4.95 -17.86 -16.23
CA SER A 510 -4.20 -18.88 -15.50
C SER A 510 -2.74 -18.53 -15.31
N TYR A 511 -2.15 -19.07 -14.22
CA TYR A 511 -0.79 -18.78 -13.78
C TYR A 511 -0.01 -20.06 -13.57
N VAL A 512 1.30 -20.02 -13.83
CA VAL A 512 2.24 -21.11 -13.56
C VAL A 512 3.39 -20.54 -12.76
N TYR A 513 3.84 -21.29 -11.76
CA TYR A 513 4.89 -20.90 -10.83
C TYR A 513 6.10 -21.83 -10.98
N ASP A 514 7.29 -21.33 -10.64
CA ASP A 514 8.50 -22.13 -10.48
C ASP A 514 8.50 -22.83 -9.10
N LYS A 515 9.62 -23.50 -8.78
CA LYS A 515 9.74 -24.20 -7.51
C LYS A 515 9.91 -23.28 -6.29
N ASN A 516 10.28 -22.02 -6.50
CA ASN A 516 10.32 -20.97 -5.48
C ASN A 516 9.02 -20.15 -5.41
N TYR A 517 7.97 -20.62 -6.12
CA TYR A 517 6.62 -20.00 -6.17
C TYR A 517 6.61 -18.61 -6.81
N GLN A 518 7.59 -18.31 -7.67
CA GLN A 518 7.60 -17.12 -8.50
C GLN A 518 6.81 -17.39 -9.78
N GLN A 519 5.97 -16.46 -10.20
CA GLN A 519 5.14 -16.61 -11.39
C GLN A 519 5.99 -16.60 -12.66
N VAL A 520 6.15 -17.73 -13.30
CA VAL A 520 6.93 -17.86 -14.55
C VAL A 520 6.10 -17.73 -15.81
N LYS A 521 4.75 -17.82 -15.69
CA LYS A 521 3.87 -17.69 -16.83
C LYS A 521 2.48 -17.22 -16.41
N ALA A 522 1.93 -16.25 -17.14
CA ALA A 522 0.50 -15.89 -17.15
C ALA A 522 -0.10 -16.22 -18.51
N THR A 523 -1.36 -16.68 -18.54
CA THR A 523 -2.11 -16.94 -19.77
C THR A 523 -3.48 -16.27 -19.66
N ASP A 524 -3.82 -15.42 -20.63
CA ASP A 524 -5.13 -14.75 -20.67
C ASP A 524 -6.23 -15.68 -21.23
N ALA A 525 -7.46 -15.21 -21.27
CA ALA A 525 -8.61 -15.96 -21.73
C ALA A 525 -8.59 -16.26 -23.25
N LYS A 526 -7.75 -15.60 -24.03
CA LYS A 526 -7.50 -15.87 -25.47
C LYS A 526 -6.36 -16.86 -25.67
N GLY A 527 -5.64 -17.24 -24.60
CA GLY A 527 -4.48 -18.11 -24.65
C GLY A 527 -3.16 -17.39 -24.96
N ASN A 528 -3.12 -16.05 -24.93
CA ASN A 528 -1.87 -15.31 -25.03
C ASN A 528 -1.09 -15.48 -23.72
N THR A 529 0.24 -15.55 -23.84
CA THR A 529 1.09 -15.82 -22.70
C THR A 529 2.14 -14.75 -22.48
N ILE A 530 2.37 -14.41 -21.22
CA ILE A 530 3.53 -13.67 -20.76
C ILE A 530 4.39 -14.64 -19.95
N THR A 531 5.71 -14.65 -20.17
CA THR A 531 6.66 -15.47 -19.42
C THR A 531 7.70 -14.59 -18.73
N TYR A 532 8.13 -15.05 -17.54
CA TYR A 532 9.08 -14.34 -16.70
C TYR A 532 10.27 -15.22 -16.39
N LYS A 533 11.46 -14.61 -16.24
CA LYS A 533 12.65 -15.23 -15.66
C LYS A 533 13.18 -14.38 -14.51
N TYR A 534 13.74 -15.03 -13.55
CA TYR A 534 14.24 -14.41 -12.33
C TYR A 534 15.73 -14.68 -12.16
N ASP A 535 16.41 -13.77 -11.45
CA ASP A 535 17.76 -14.03 -10.96
C ASP A 535 17.72 -14.84 -9.65
N SER A 536 18.89 -15.16 -9.12
CA SER A 536 19.03 -15.93 -7.87
C SER A 536 18.54 -15.20 -6.60
N MET A 537 18.23 -13.90 -6.72
CA MET A 537 17.62 -13.06 -5.66
C MET A 537 16.11 -12.91 -5.81
N GLY A 538 15.51 -13.55 -6.83
CA GLY A 538 14.08 -13.48 -7.08
C GLY A 538 13.61 -12.21 -7.82
N ARG A 539 14.53 -11.45 -8.43
CA ARG A 539 14.17 -10.25 -9.20
C ARG A 539 13.95 -10.64 -10.67
N VAL A 540 12.92 -10.06 -11.31
CA VAL A 540 12.63 -10.28 -12.74
C VAL A 540 13.79 -9.76 -13.58
N ILE A 541 14.41 -10.62 -14.40
CA ILE A 541 15.47 -10.25 -15.35
C ILE A 541 15.02 -10.30 -16.80
N GLU A 542 13.90 -10.98 -17.07
CA GLU A 542 13.32 -11.10 -18.41
C GLU A 542 11.80 -11.22 -18.32
N GLU A 543 11.09 -10.49 -19.17
CA GLU A 543 9.66 -10.62 -19.44
C GLU A 543 9.48 -10.77 -20.95
N SER A 544 8.73 -11.77 -21.39
CA SER A 544 8.55 -12.05 -22.83
C SER A 544 7.12 -12.38 -23.22
N ASN A 545 6.70 -11.81 -24.33
CA ASN A 545 5.42 -12.09 -25.01
C ASN A 545 5.63 -12.04 -26.52
N LYS A 546 4.74 -12.68 -27.31
CA LYS A 546 4.85 -12.71 -28.77
C LYS A 546 4.73 -11.32 -29.41
N ASP A 547 3.97 -10.39 -28.81
CA ASP A 547 3.65 -9.08 -29.40
C ASP A 547 4.63 -8.01 -28.94
N PHE A 548 4.92 -7.86 -27.64
CA PHE A 548 5.92 -6.90 -27.16
C PHE A 548 7.38 -7.43 -27.17
N GLY A 549 7.60 -8.69 -27.56
CA GLY A 549 8.96 -9.26 -27.63
C GLY A 549 9.54 -9.59 -26.26
N THR A 550 10.79 -9.23 -26.01
CA THR A 550 11.50 -9.52 -24.77
C THR A 550 12.04 -8.24 -24.16
N LYS A 551 11.62 -7.98 -22.93
CA LYS A 551 12.10 -6.91 -22.07
C LYS A 551 13.14 -7.47 -21.12
N LEU A 552 14.25 -6.74 -20.88
CA LEU A 552 15.34 -7.17 -20.01
C LEU A 552 15.59 -6.17 -18.88
N TYR A 553 15.89 -6.69 -17.72
CA TYR A 553 16.10 -5.92 -16.49
C TYR A 553 17.47 -6.28 -15.89
N GLU A 554 18.33 -5.28 -15.69
CA GLU A 554 19.63 -5.45 -15.05
C GLU A 554 19.69 -4.62 -13.77
N TYR A 555 20.13 -5.26 -12.68
CA TYR A 555 20.22 -4.63 -11.36
C TYR A 555 21.67 -4.32 -10.98
N ASP A 556 21.86 -3.34 -10.11
CA ASP A 556 23.14 -3.12 -9.44
C ASP A 556 23.24 -4.01 -8.19
N LYS A 557 24.37 -3.91 -7.46
CA LYS A 557 24.61 -4.71 -6.26
C LYS A 557 23.71 -4.32 -5.08
N ALA A 558 23.17 -3.11 -5.06
CA ALA A 558 22.20 -2.66 -4.05
C ALA A 558 20.76 -3.08 -4.37
N GLY A 559 20.52 -3.69 -5.56
CA GLY A 559 19.21 -4.13 -6.01
C GLY A 559 18.43 -3.10 -6.83
N ASN A 560 19.03 -1.96 -7.19
CA ASN A 560 18.36 -0.95 -8.00
C ASN A 560 18.42 -1.32 -9.49
N LEU A 561 17.34 -1.04 -10.24
CA LEU A 561 17.25 -1.29 -11.68
C LEU A 561 18.14 -0.31 -12.45
N LYS A 562 19.41 -0.72 -12.69
CA LYS A 562 20.41 0.13 -13.36
C LYS A 562 20.24 0.22 -14.88
N LYS A 563 19.55 -0.78 -15.48
CA LYS A 563 19.28 -0.77 -16.92
C LYS A 563 18.01 -1.55 -17.23
N TYR A 564 17.16 -0.94 -18.01
CA TYR A 564 15.97 -1.56 -18.61
C TYR A 564 16.17 -1.56 -20.14
N THR A 565 15.85 -2.69 -20.78
CA THR A 565 15.83 -2.80 -22.24
C THR A 565 14.42 -3.20 -22.67
N ASP A 566 13.81 -2.43 -23.52
CA ASP A 566 12.44 -2.63 -24.01
C ASP A 566 12.36 -3.76 -25.05
N GLY A 567 11.16 -4.04 -25.56
CA GLY A 567 10.89 -5.08 -26.55
C GLY A 567 11.52 -4.81 -27.92
N ASN A 568 11.78 -3.54 -28.26
CA ASN A 568 12.47 -3.12 -29.49
C ASN A 568 14.00 -3.21 -29.36
N GLY A 569 14.53 -3.43 -28.15
CA GLY A 569 15.95 -3.49 -27.84
C GLY A 569 16.57 -2.16 -27.42
N ASN A 570 15.75 -1.12 -27.17
CA ASN A 570 16.20 0.18 -26.72
C ASN A 570 16.45 0.14 -25.21
N ALA A 571 17.49 0.84 -24.73
CA ALA A 571 17.90 0.74 -23.33
C ALA A 571 17.90 2.08 -22.61
N THR A 572 17.25 2.12 -21.45
CA THR A 572 17.35 3.20 -20.46
C THR A 572 18.31 2.79 -19.36
N VAL A 573 19.22 3.68 -18.97
CA VAL A 573 20.25 3.42 -17.95
C VAL A 573 20.14 4.45 -16.83
N SER A 574 20.00 3.98 -15.60
CA SER A 574 19.85 4.80 -14.40
C SER A 574 21.05 4.67 -13.46
N LYS A 575 21.35 5.75 -12.73
CA LYS A 575 22.31 5.80 -11.62
C LYS A 575 21.58 6.19 -10.36
N PHE A 576 21.96 5.60 -9.26
CA PHE A 576 21.33 5.77 -7.96
C PHE A 576 22.33 6.29 -6.92
N ASP A 577 21.79 6.90 -5.87
CA ASP A 577 22.55 7.18 -4.64
C ASP A 577 22.51 5.97 -3.70
N SER A 578 23.06 6.13 -2.49
CA SER A 578 23.08 5.10 -1.46
C SER A 578 21.70 4.78 -0.86
N LEU A 579 20.69 5.59 -1.12
CA LEU A 579 19.30 5.38 -0.65
C LEU A 579 18.40 4.76 -1.74
N GLY A 580 18.96 4.46 -2.92
CA GLY A 580 18.22 3.93 -4.07
C GLY A 580 17.43 4.98 -4.85
N GLN A 581 17.71 6.28 -4.66
CA GLN A 581 17.07 7.37 -5.41
C GLN A 581 17.80 7.58 -6.74
N VAL A 582 17.06 7.82 -7.82
CA VAL A 582 17.62 8.02 -9.16
C VAL A 582 18.33 9.37 -9.23
N LEU A 583 19.66 9.40 -9.34
CA LEU A 583 20.43 10.63 -9.56
C LEU A 583 20.47 11.03 -11.04
N GLN A 584 20.37 10.05 -11.93
CA GLN A 584 20.46 10.28 -13.37
C GLN A 584 19.77 9.15 -14.11
N SER A 585 19.00 9.50 -15.14
CA SER A 585 18.48 8.58 -16.14
C SER A 585 19.02 8.99 -17.50
N LYS A 586 19.49 8.02 -18.28
CA LYS A 586 19.88 8.19 -19.68
C LYS A 586 18.98 7.33 -20.55
N ASP A 587 18.23 7.96 -21.45
CA ASP A 587 17.34 7.27 -22.38
C ASP A 587 18.10 6.62 -23.56
N ALA A 588 17.36 5.95 -24.43
CA ALA A 588 17.93 5.17 -25.53
C ALA A 588 18.47 6.04 -26.67
N VAL A 589 18.07 7.30 -26.81
CA VAL A 589 18.64 8.26 -27.79
C VAL A 589 19.80 9.07 -27.22
N GLY A 590 20.04 8.96 -25.90
CA GLY A 590 21.19 9.51 -25.24
C GLY A 590 20.96 10.75 -24.39
N ASN A 591 19.71 11.23 -24.25
CA ASN A 591 19.35 12.34 -23.39
C ASN A 591 19.55 11.95 -21.91
N ILE A 592 19.99 12.92 -21.13
CA ILE A 592 20.30 12.71 -19.71
C ILE A 592 19.41 13.63 -18.87
N THR A 593 18.55 13.02 -18.06
CA THR A 593 17.81 13.71 -17.01
C THR A 593 18.50 13.48 -15.67
N LYS A 594 18.67 14.54 -14.87
CA LYS A 594 19.28 14.50 -13.53
C LYS A 594 18.28 14.91 -12.48
N TYR A 595 18.42 14.33 -11.30
CA TYR A 595 17.52 14.52 -10.16
C TYR A 595 18.31 14.88 -8.91
N GLU A 596 17.78 15.79 -8.10
CA GLU A 596 18.30 16.14 -6.78
C GLU A 596 17.20 15.97 -5.73
N TYR A 597 17.57 15.58 -4.51
CA TYR A 597 16.63 15.25 -3.43
C TYR A 597 17.00 15.95 -2.12
N ASP A 598 15.99 16.22 -1.31
CA ASP A 598 16.20 16.69 0.06
C ASP A 598 16.53 15.52 1.02
N ALA A 599 16.64 15.83 2.30
CA ALA A 599 16.92 14.82 3.33
C ALA A 599 15.77 13.84 3.60
N LEU A 600 14.55 14.16 3.21
CA LEU A 600 13.36 13.30 3.36
C LEU A 600 13.12 12.44 2.11
N GLY A 601 13.87 12.66 1.03
CA GLY A 601 13.70 11.96 -0.24
C GLY A 601 12.75 12.67 -1.20
N ASN A 602 12.30 13.89 -0.90
CA ASN A 602 11.51 14.68 -1.84
C ASN A 602 12.40 15.18 -2.96
N GLU A 603 11.93 15.09 -4.21
CA GLU A 603 12.61 15.61 -5.37
C GLU A 603 12.64 17.16 -5.33
N THR A 604 13.83 17.74 -5.25
CA THR A 604 14.03 19.20 -5.18
C THR A 604 14.38 19.82 -6.52
N LYS A 605 14.93 19.03 -7.46
CA LYS A 605 15.24 19.53 -8.79
C LYS A 605 15.30 18.41 -9.82
N ILE A 606 14.72 18.68 -11.00
CA ILE A 606 14.93 17.94 -12.24
C ILE A 606 15.70 18.84 -13.19
N THR A 607 16.71 18.30 -13.90
CA THR A 607 17.38 18.95 -15.01
C THR A 607 17.25 18.06 -16.23
N TYR A 608 16.61 18.56 -17.27
CA TYR A 608 16.30 17.82 -18.50
C TYR A 608 17.50 17.76 -19.46
N GLY A 609 17.36 16.98 -20.54
CA GLY A 609 18.43 16.76 -21.52
C GLY A 609 18.88 17.99 -22.31
N ASP A 610 18.02 18.98 -22.43
CA ASP A 610 18.27 20.29 -23.06
C ASP A 610 18.91 21.28 -22.07
N GLY A 611 18.99 20.96 -20.79
CA GLY A 611 19.57 21.80 -19.74
C GLY A 611 18.55 22.68 -19.01
N SER A 612 17.27 22.71 -19.41
CA SER A 612 16.19 23.32 -18.65
C SER A 612 15.99 22.60 -17.29
N SER A 613 15.43 23.27 -16.31
CA SER A 613 15.26 22.67 -15.00
C SER A 613 14.02 23.16 -14.26
N HIS A 614 13.39 22.24 -13.54
CA HIS A 614 12.29 22.47 -12.64
C HIS A 614 12.74 22.24 -11.20
N SER A 615 12.40 23.13 -10.27
CA SER A 615 12.80 22.98 -8.87
C SER A 615 11.67 23.19 -7.87
N LYS A 616 11.76 22.50 -6.74
CA LYS A 616 10.77 22.49 -5.64
C LYS A 616 11.46 22.70 -4.31
N GLU A 617 10.86 23.50 -3.45
CA GLU A 617 11.28 23.71 -2.08
C GLU A 617 10.15 23.26 -1.14
N TYR A 618 10.49 22.52 -0.09
CA TYR A 618 9.53 22.00 0.88
C TYR A 618 9.72 22.68 2.23
N ASP A 619 8.64 22.83 2.97
CA ASP A 619 8.70 23.32 4.34
C ASP A 619 9.17 22.23 5.32
N ASN A 620 9.32 22.60 6.60
CA ASN A 620 9.77 21.66 7.63
C ASN A 620 8.80 20.51 7.91
N CYS A 621 7.54 20.61 7.47
CA CYS A 621 6.55 19.55 7.54
C CYS A 621 6.54 18.67 6.28
N GLY A 622 7.39 18.97 5.27
CA GLY A 622 7.47 18.23 4.02
C GLY A 622 6.42 18.63 2.98
N ARG A 623 5.72 19.75 3.15
CA ARG A 623 4.72 20.27 2.20
C ARG A 623 5.42 21.18 1.17
N LEU A 624 4.96 21.16 -0.10
CA LEU A 624 5.51 22.01 -1.16
C LEU A 624 5.27 23.49 -0.83
N ALA A 625 6.35 24.22 -0.53
CA ALA A 625 6.28 25.64 -0.18
C ALA A 625 6.53 26.55 -1.38
N LYS A 626 7.35 26.10 -2.34
CA LYS A 626 7.72 26.88 -3.51
C LYS A 626 8.10 25.97 -4.66
N GLU A 627 7.74 26.39 -5.85
CA GLU A 627 8.05 25.75 -7.11
C GLU A 627 8.62 26.78 -8.08
N THR A 628 9.64 26.41 -8.87
CA THR A 628 10.19 27.25 -9.94
C THR A 628 10.23 26.42 -11.21
N ASP A 629 9.53 26.89 -12.24
CA ASP A 629 9.42 26.19 -13.52
C ASP A 629 10.67 26.39 -14.41
N GLU A 630 10.63 25.85 -15.61
CA GLU A 630 11.71 25.87 -16.61
C GLU A 630 12.00 27.27 -17.18
N LEU A 631 11.06 28.23 -17.04
CA LEU A 631 11.21 29.64 -17.40
C LEU A 631 11.71 30.51 -16.25
N GLY A 632 11.76 29.93 -15.03
CA GLY A 632 12.11 30.64 -13.81
C GLY A 632 10.94 31.35 -13.13
N ALA A 633 9.68 31.09 -13.58
CA ALA A 633 8.50 31.60 -12.89
C ALA A 633 8.33 30.87 -11.56
N VAL A 634 8.04 31.62 -10.51
CA VAL A 634 7.96 31.12 -9.14
C VAL A 634 6.51 31.08 -8.69
N THR A 635 6.10 29.94 -8.16
CA THR A 635 4.83 29.75 -7.44
C THR A 635 5.11 29.43 -5.99
N THR A 636 4.42 30.07 -5.06
CA THR A 636 4.49 29.81 -3.61
C THR A 636 3.16 29.30 -3.07
N TYR A 637 3.24 28.46 -2.05
CA TYR A 637 2.11 27.76 -1.45
C TYR A 637 2.06 28.01 0.06
N THR A 638 0.89 28.21 0.62
CA THR A 638 0.71 28.31 2.07
C THR A 638 -0.41 27.40 2.54
N TYR A 639 -0.27 26.90 3.77
CA TYR A 639 -1.15 25.89 4.34
C TYR A 639 -1.71 26.32 5.69
N ASP A 640 -2.88 25.83 6.03
CA ASP A 640 -3.43 25.99 7.39
C ASP A 640 -2.83 24.93 8.35
N ALA A 641 -3.23 25.00 9.61
CA ALA A 641 -2.78 24.09 10.66
C ALA A 641 -3.29 22.64 10.51
N ALA A 642 -4.20 22.36 9.58
CA ALA A 642 -4.67 21.02 9.20
C ALA A 642 -4.08 20.53 7.86
N ASP A 643 -3.04 21.23 7.34
CA ASP A 643 -2.35 20.96 6.10
C ASP A 643 -3.19 21.20 4.82
N ASN A 644 -4.32 21.94 4.91
CA ASN A 644 -5.06 22.35 3.73
C ASN A 644 -4.35 23.52 3.03
N LEU A 645 -4.26 23.51 1.70
CA LEU A 645 -3.71 24.59 0.91
C LEU A 645 -4.63 25.81 0.97
N VAL A 646 -4.22 26.89 1.66
CA VAL A 646 -5.04 28.10 1.82
C VAL A 646 -4.70 29.19 0.80
N SER A 647 -3.50 29.19 0.24
CA SER A 647 -3.20 30.05 -0.89
C SER A 647 -2.11 29.51 -1.80
N LYS A 648 -2.20 29.90 -3.07
CA LYS A 648 -1.21 29.75 -4.13
C LYS A 648 -0.97 31.12 -4.72
N SER A 649 0.30 31.59 -4.77
CA SER A 649 0.66 32.89 -5.34
C SER A 649 1.85 32.73 -6.28
N ASP A 650 1.79 33.40 -7.43
CA ASP A 650 2.96 33.51 -8.29
C ASP A 650 3.76 34.78 -8.00
N ASP A 651 4.91 34.93 -8.63
CA ASP A 651 5.83 36.06 -8.47
C ASP A 651 5.35 37.37 -9.14
N SER A 652 4.25 37.35 -9.93
CA SER A 652 3.55 38.55 -10.38
C SER A 652 2.57 39.09 -9.34
N GLY A 653 2.33 38.33 -8.26
CA GLY A 653 1.38 38.64 -7.21
C GLY A 653 -0.04 38.17 -7.47
N ARG A 654 -0.28 37.35 -8.51
CA ARG A 654 -1.56 36.67 -8.72
C ARG A 654 -1.76 35.63 -7.60
N THR A 655 -2.86 35.73 -6.89
CA THR A 655 -3.11 34.88 -5.73
C THR A 655 -4.48 34.21 -5.83
N TRP A 656 -4.49 32.90 -5.67
CA TRP A 656 -5.67 32.08 -5.45
C TRP A 656 -5.77 31.77 -3.96
N THR A 657 -6.95 31.88 -3.39
CA THR A 657 -7.19 31.54 -1.98
C THR A 657 -8.30 30.52 -1.83
N TYR A 658 -8.17 29.66 -0.82
CA TYR A 658 -9.08 28.57 -0.58
C TYR A 658 -9.54 28.58 0.86
N THR A 659 -10.80 28.22 1.10
CA THR A 659 -11.33 28.00 2.45
C THR A 659 -11.94 26.63 2.55
N TYR A 660 -11.90 26.07 3.76
CA TYR A 660 -12.33 24.70 4.02
C TYR A 660 -13.27 24.63 5.21
N ASP A 661 -14.11 23.60 5.22
CA ASP A 661 -14.88 23.26 6.40
C ASP A 661 -13.98 22.56 7.45
N ASN A 662 -14.58 22.16 8.56
CA ASN A 662 -13.84 21.53 9.64
C ASN A 662 -13.31 20.12 9.31
N THR A 663 -13.83 19.46 8.29
CA THR A 663 -13.40 18.13 7.84
C THR A 663 -12.47 18.17 6.64
N GLY A 664 -12.16 19.37 6.11
CA GLY A 664 -11.23 19.56 4.99
C GLY A 664 -11.91 19.61 3.61
N ASN A 665 -13.26 19.66 3.53
CA ASN A 665 -13.93 19.91 2.26
C ASN A 665 -13.79 21.38 1.88
N ARG A 666 -13.44 21.67 0.62
CA ARG A 666 -13.24 23.04 0.13
C ARG A 666 -14.57 23.81 0.06
N LEU A 667 -14.72 24.86 0.85
CA LEU A 667 -15.91 25.72 0.88
C LEU A 667 -15.86 26.82 -0.17
N SER A 668 -14.67 27.32 -0.49
CA SER A 668 -14.54 28.34 -1.52
C SER A 668 -13.17 28.33 -2.20
N GLU A 669 -13.17 28.85 -3.41
CA GLU A 669 -11.97 29.21 -4.16
C GLU A 669 -12.15 30.63 -4.68
N THR A 670 -11.19 31.51 -4.39
CA THR A 670 -11.18 32.89 -4.90
C THR A 670 -10.00 33.04 -5.86
N ASN A 671 -10.27 33.47 -7.07
CA ASN A 671 -9.28 33.68 -8.11
C ASN A 671 -8.57 35.03 -7.96
N PRO A 672 -7.51 35.36 -8.76
CA PRO A 672 -6.76 36.62 -8.66
C PRO A 672 -7.59 37.89 -8.97
N GLU A 673 -8.74 37.82 -9.64
CA GLU A 673 -9.65 38.90 -9.88
C GLU A 673 -10.62 39.13 -8.71
N GLY A 674 -10.61 38.25 -7.69
CA GLY A 674 -11.52 38.28 -6.56
C GLY A 674 -12.87 37.60 -6.85
N GLY A 675 -13.03 36.92 -8.00
CA GLY A 675 -14.14 36.02 -8.27
C GLY A 675 -14.10 34.82 -7.33
N THR A 676 -15.25 34.47 -6.74
CA THR A 676 -15.29 33.41 -5.74
C THR A 676 -16.32 32.34 -6.12
N THR A 677 -15.86 31.10 -6.30
CA THR A 677 -16.71 29.91 -6.39
C THR A 677 -16.88 29.31 -5.01
N THR A 678 -18.13 28.98 -4.63
CA THR A 678 -18.43 28.36 -3.33
C THR A 678 -19.07 26.99 -3.45
N TYR A 679 -18.88 26.16 -2.43
CA TYR A 679 -19.30 24.77 -2.40
C TYR A 679 -20.03 24.46 -1.09
N THR A 680 -21.05 23.61 -1.15
CA THR A 680 -21.72 23.10 0.05
C THR A 680 -21.81 21.57 0.00
N TYR A 681 -21.78 20.96 1.16
CA TYR A 681 -21.74 19.51 1.29
C TYR A 681 -22.85 19.01 2.22
N ASP A 682 -23.28 17.76 1.99
CA ASP A 682 -24.16 17.09 2.94
C ASP A 682 -23.33 16.57 4.14
N LYS A 683 -24.02 15.96 5.10
CA LYS A 683 -23.37 15.44 6.32
C LYS A 683 -22.42 14.27 6.06
N ALA A 684 -22.54 13.58 4.94
CA ALA A 684 -21.65 12.49 4.55
C ALA A 684 -20.44 12.99 3.72
N GLY A 685 -20.36 14.29 3.42
CA GLY A 685 -19.29 14.92 2.64
C GLY A 685 -19.54 14.93 1.13
N ASN A 686 -20.74 14.61 0.65
CA ASN A 686 -21.06 14.71 -0.78
C ASN A 686 -21.35 16.17 -1.16
N LEU A 687 -20.81 16.64 -2.30
CA LEU A 687 -21.07 17.99 -2.82
C LEU A 687 -22.53 18.14 -3.22
N VAL A 688 -23.29 19.00 -2.55
CA VAL A 688 -24.71 19.23 -2.84
C VAL A 688 -24.99 20.52 -3.61
N SER A 689 -24.07 21.49 -3.58
CA SER A 689 -24.14 22.64 -4.48
C SER A 689 -22.78 23.25 -4.78
N SER A 690 -22.69 23.89 -5.96
CA SER A 690 -21.58 24.71 -6.41
C SER A 690 -22.15 26.04 -6.93
N THR A 691 -21.65 27.17 -6.44
CA THR A 691 -22.05 28.49 -6.90
C THR A 691 -20.85 29.21 -7.49
N ASP A 692 -20.90 29.59 -8.76
CA ASP A 692 -19.81 30.25 -9.45
C ASP A 692 -19.69 31.77 -9.10
N GLU A 693 -18.70 32.42 -9.69
CA GLU A 693 -18.38 33.83 -9.45
C GLU A 693 -19.50 34.81 -9.89
N GLU A 694 -20.45 34.39 -10.75
CA GLU A 694 -21.63 35.12 -11.17
C GLU A 694 -22.84 34.86 -10.27
N GLY A 695 -22.71 33.97 -9.27
CA GLY A 695 -23.79 33.58 -8.37
C GLY A 695 -24.74 32.54 -8.96
N ARG A 696 -24.35 31.83 -10.04
CA ARG A 696 -25.12 30.74 -10.63
C ARG A 696 -24.86 29.49 -9.84
N THR A 697 -25.90 28.79 -9.41
CA THR A 697 -25.79 27.65 -8.52
C THR A 697 -26.25 26.36 -9.19
N ASP A 698 -25.36 25.39 -9.24
CA ASP A 698 -25.66 24.01 -9.59
C ASP A 698 -25.92 23.20 -8.32
N THR A 699 -26.84 22.24 -8.39
CA THR A 699 -27.20 21.39 -7.24
C THR A 699 -27.15 19.92 -7.60
N TYR A 700 -26.80 19.07 -6.61
CA TYR A 700 -26.56 17.66 -6.77
C TYR A 700 -27.28 16.84 -5.70
N ALA A 701 -27.76 15.65 -6.07
CA ALA A 701 -28.36 14.70 -5.13
C ALA A 701 -27.84 13.29 -5.38
N TYR A 702 -27.78 12.49 -4.34
CA TYR A 702 -27.16 11.18 -4.33
C TYR A 702 -28.12 10.10 -3.80
N ASP A 703 -27.90 8.86 -4.19
CA ASP A 703 -28.56 7.71 -3.58
C ASP A 703 -27.84 7.26 -2.29
N LYS A 704 -28.34 6.19 -1.66
CA LYS A 704 -27.77 5.65 -0.43
C LYS A 704 -26.38 5.03 -0.58
N ALA A 705 -25.99 4.66 -1.80
CA ALA A 705 -24.67 4.14 -2.12
C ALA A 705 -23.66 5.25 -2.45
N GLY A 706 -24.11 6.51 -2.52
CA GLY A 706 -23.30 7.68 -2.87
C GLY A 706 -23.23 7.97 -4.38
N ASN A 707 -24.04 7.31 -5.22
CA ASN A 707 -24.08 7.59 -6.64
C ASN A 707 -24.89 8.87 -6.93
N LEU A 708 -24.41 9.72 -7.85
CA LEU A 708 -25.08 10.96 -8.25
C LEU A 708 -26.38 10.63 -9.01
N THR A 709 -27.53 10.93 -8.42
CA THR A 709 -28.84 10.66 -9.01
C THR A 709 -29.45 11.85 -9.76
N THR A 710 -29.05 13.06 -9.40
CA THR A 710 -29.57 14.30 -9.99
C THR A 710 -28.48 15.37 -10.02
N SER A 711 -28.34 16.02 -11.18
CA SER A 711 -27.59 17.27 -11.34
C SER A 711 -28.55 18.30 -11.92
N LYS A 712 -28.65 19.47 -11.29
CA LYS A 712 -29.50 20.57 -11.75
C LYS A 712 -28.67 21.83 -11.85
N ASP A 713 -28.63 22.44 -13.04
CA ASP A 713 -27.89 23.67 -13.27
C ASP A 713 -28.62 24.94 -12.76
N ALA A 714 -27.94 26.08 -12.82
CA ALA A 714 -28.43 27.37 -12.39
C ALA A 714 -29.65 27.86 -13.19
N LEU A 715 -29.89 27.35 -14.38
CA LEU A 715 -31.07 27.69 -15.20
C LEU A 715 -32.27 26.80 -14.87
N GLY A 716 -32.07 25.78 -14.04
CA GLY A 716 -33.08 24.83 -13.61
C GLY A 716 -33.20 23.57 -14.46
N TYR A 717 -32.34 23.41 -15.46
CA TYR A 717 -32.26 22.19 -16.24
C TYR A 717 -31.74 21.04 -15.38
N THR A 718 -32.36 19.88 -15.51
CA THR A 718 -32.09 18.74 -14.61
C THR A 718 -31.72 17.50 -15.41
N VAL A 719 -30.58 16.89 -15.07
CA VAL A 719 -30.19 15.56 -15.52
C VAL A 719 -30.44 14.58 -14.38
N SER A 720 -31.12 13.46 -14.67
CA SER A 720 -31.41 12.42 -13.68
C SER A 720 -30.79 11.10 -14.07
N MET A 721 -30.20 10.39 -13.10
CA MET A 721 -29.45 9.14 -13.28
C MET A 721 -29.99 8.05 -12.38
N LYS A 722 -29.92 6.79 -12.85
CA LYS A 722 -30.28 5.60 -12.06
C LYS A 722 -29.19 4.54 -12.25
N TYR A 723 -28.91 3.83 -11.20
CA TYR A 723 -27.85 2.83 -11.13
C TYR A 723 -28.42 1.45 -10.76
N ASP A 724 -27.72 0.42 -11.13
CA ASP A 724 -27.96 -0.94 -10.62
C ASP A 724 -27.23 -1.14 -9.28
N LEU A 725 -27.38 -2.31 -8.68
CA LEU A 725 -26.75 -2.64 -7.37
C LEU A 725 -25.22 -2.78 -7.41
N ASN A 726 -24.61 -2.81 -8.61
CA ASN A 726 -23.15 -2.78 -8.79
C ASN A 726 -22.63 -1.35 -9.06
N GLY A 727 -23.52 -0.33 -9.09
CA GLY A 727 -23.16 1.05 -9.36
C GLY A 727 -23.05 1.39 -10.86
N ASN A 728 -23.48 0.52 -11.78
CA ASN A 728 -23.50 0.82 -13.20
C ASN A 728 -24.69 1.73 -13.55
N LEU A 729 -24.46 2.76 -14.37
CA LEU A 729 -25.50 3.70 -14.83
C LEU A 729 -26.45 2.98 -15.81
N VAL A 730 -27.68 2.66 -15.38
CA VAL A 730 -28.67 1.96 -16.20
C VAL A 730 -29.67 2.90 -16.92
N SER A 731 -29.76 4.15 -16.47
CA SER A 731 -30.62 5.16 -17.12
C SER A 731 -30.11 6.57 -16.84
N SER A 732 -30.13 7.42 -17.89
CA SER A 732 -29.88 8.85 -17.77
C SER A 732 -30.98 9.61 -18.50
N THR A 733 -31.58 10.61 -17.85
CA THR A 733 -32.58 11.50 -18.48
C THR A 733 -31.97 12.90 -18.55
N ASP A 734 -31.87 13.45 -19.76
CA ASP A 734 -31.34 14.79 -19.99
C ASP A 734 -32.32 15.91 -19.58
N GLU A 735 -31.89 17.16 -19.71
CA GLU A 735 -32.63 18.36 -19.35
C GLU A 735 -33.91 18.55 -20.21
N ASN A 736 -34.01 17.91 -21.36
CA ASN A 736 -35.17 17.93 -22.24
C ASN A 736 -36.18 16.81 -21.96
N GLY A 737 -35.88 15.96 -20.96
CA GLY A 737 -36.68 14.79 -20.61
C GLY A 737 -36.42 13.57 -21.49
N ASN A 738 -35.39 13.58 -22.33
CA ASN A 738 -35.00 12.43 -23.14
C ASN A 738 -34.27 11.43 -22.27
N THR A 739 -34.73 10.19 -22.25
CA THR A 739 -34.13 9.13 -21.41
C THR A 739 -33.35 8.13 -22.29
N SER A 740 -32.10 7.97 -21.97
CA SER A 740 -31.23 6.88 -22.45
C SER A 740 -31.16 5.76 -21.44
N THR A 741 -31.11 4.51 -21.91
CA THR A 741 -30.96 3.34 -21.03
C THR A 741 -29.76 2.49 -21.45
N MET A 742 -29.07 1.90 -20.49
CA MET A 742 -27.87 1.10 -20.66
C MET A 742 -28.07 -0.28 -20.07
N THR A 743 -27.40 -1.28 -20.65
CA THR A 743 -27.35 -2.64 -20.15
C THR A 743 -25.89 -3.11 -20.08
N TYR A 744 -25.59 -4.02 -19.18
CA TYR A 744 -24.23 -4.48 -18.90
C TYR A 744 -24.16 -6.01 -18.90
N ASP A 745 -22.97 -6.56 -19.17
CA ASP A 745 -22.70 -8.00 -18.99
C ASP A 745 -22.23 -8.29 -17.54
N GLY A 746 -21.95 -9.56 -17.25
CA GLY A 746 -21.51 -9.98 -15.92
C GLY A 746 -20.14 -9.42 -15.47
N ASN A 747 -19.34 -8.89 -16.39
CA ASN A 747 -18.06 -8.24 -16.10
C ASN A 747 -18.19 -6.71 -15.94
N GLY A 748 -19.42 -6.14 -16.12
CA GLY A 748 -19.67 -4.70 -16.06
C GLY A 748 -19.43 -3.96 -17.38
N ASN A 749 -19.22 -4.66 -18.49
CA ASN A 749 -19.09 -4.02 -19.80
C ASN A 749 -20.47 -3.64 -20.36
N MET A 750 -20.60 -2.40 -20.90
CA MET A 750 -21.85 -1.92 -21.48
C MET A 750 -22.20 -2.68 -22.76
N THR A 751 -23.28 -3.46 -22.73
CA THR A 751 -23.72 -4.28 -23.87
C THR A 751 -24.69 -3.57 -24.80
N SER A 752 -25.40 -2.56 -24.32
CA SER A 752 -26.21 -1.69 -25.18
C SER A 752 -26.47 -0.32 -24.56
N VAL A 753 -26.68 0.66 -25.43
CA VAL A 753 -27.29 1.95 -25.08
C VAL A 753 -28.46 2.19 -26.01
N SER A 754 -29.60 2.59 -25.42
CA SER A 754 -30.79 3.02 -26.18
C SER A 754 -31.02 4.49 -25.97
N ASP A 755 -31.14 5.28 -27.00
CA ASP A 755 -31.54 6.68 -26.90
C ASP A 755 -33.05 6.82 -26.59
N ALA A 756 -33.52 8.05 -26.38
CA ALA A 756 -34.93 8.37 -26.08
C ALA A 756 -35.89 8.06 -27.20
N LYS A 757 -35.42 7.88 -28.43
CA LYS A 757 -36.23 7.47 -29.60
C LYS A 757 -36.32 5.96 -29.77
N GLY A 758 -35.64 5.21 -28.92
CA GLY A 758 -35.52 3.76 -28.95
C GLY A 758 -34.49 3.24 -29.97
N ASN A 759 -33.57 4.10 -30.43
CA ASN A 759 -32.45 3.67 -31.27
C ASN A 759 -31.41 2.97 -30.35
N ILE A 760 -31.09 1.73 -30.67
CA ILE A 760 -30.18 0.91 -29.90
C ILE A 760 -28.85 0.79 -30.60
N THR A 761 -27.77 1.14 -29.91
CA THR A 761 -26.41 0.71 -30.25
C THR A 761 -26.04 -0.45 -29.32
N ALA A 762 -25.72 -1.59 -29.90
CA ALA A 762 -25.31 -2.80 -29.18
C ALA A 762 -23.80 -2.99 -29.27
N MET A 763 -23.21 -3.46 -28.21
CA MET A 763 -21.75 -3.72 -28.05
C MET A 763 -21.53 -5.17 -27.65
N LYS A 764 -20.47 -5.75 -28.18
CA LYS A 764 -20.02 -7.10 -27.84
C LYS A 764 -18.53 -7.03 -27.52
N TYR A 765 -18.14 -7.75 -26.51
CA TYR A 765 -16.76 -7.83 -26.03
C TYR A 765 -16.19 -9.23 -26.21
N ASP A 766 -14.90 -9.31 -26.44
CA ASP A 766 -14.19 -10.57 -26.52
C ASP A 766 -13.89 -11.13 -25.11
N SER A 767 -13.17 -12.24 -25.02
CA SER A 767 -12.87 -12.92 -23.75
C SER A 767 -11.82 -12.20 -22.86
N THR A 768 -11.27 -11.10 -23.33
CA THR A 768 -10.36 -10.21 -22.57
C THR A 768 -10.95 -8.82 -22.38
N ASP A 769 -12.30 -8.70 -22.53
CA ASP A 769 -13.11 -7.48 -22.37
C ASP A 769 -12.74 -6.34 -23.34
N ASN A 770 -12.08 -6.63 -24.48
CA ASN A 770 -11.92 -5.67 -25.56
C ASN A 770 -13.20 -5.62 -26.41
N LEU A 771 -13.58 -4.42 -26.86
CA LEU A 771 -14.77 -4.21 -27.73
C LEU A 771 -14.58 -4.91 -29.07
N GLU A 772 -15.24 -6.06 -29.27
CA GLU A 772 -15.14 -6.86 -30.50
C GLU A 772 -16.06 -6.32 -31.62
N GLN A 773 -17.22 -5.76 -31.24
CA GLN A 773 -18.20 -5.34 -32.20
C GLN A 773 -19.12 -4.24 -31.67
N THR A 774 -19.48 -3.29 -32.52
CA THR A 774 -20.63 -2.41 -32.32
C THR A 774 -21.67 -2.67 -33.41
N VAL A 775 -22.96 -2.53 -33.08
CA VAL A 775 -24.08 -2.58 -34.05
C VAL A 775 -24.94 -1.33 -33.80
N ASP A 776 -24.97 -0.43 -34.75
CA ASP A 776 -25.75 0.79 -34.65
C ASP A 776 -27.26 0.57 -34.81
N ALA A 777 -28.06 1.61 -34.63
CA ALA A 777 -29.53 1.54 -34.77
C ALA A 777 -29.99 1.19 -36.16
N LEU A 778 -29.19 1.42 -37.19
CA LEU A 778 -29.49 1.08 -38.59
C LEU A 778 -29.01 -0.32 -38.94
N LYS A 779 -28.50 -1.08 -37.96
CA LYS A 779 -27.92 -2.43 -38.12
C LYS A 779 -26.57 -2.41 -38.84
N GLY A 780 -25.93 -1.27 -38.95
CA GLY A 780 -24.55 -1.15 -39.38
C GLY A 780 -23.65 -1.80 -38.36
N LYS A 781 -22.73 -2.66 -38.80
CA LYS A 781 -21.87 -3.45 -37.93
C LYS A 781 -20.43 -3.03 -38.11
N THR A 782 -19.80 -2.55 -37.05
CA THR A 782 -18.35 -2.31 -36.97
C THR A 782 -17.71 -3.40 -36.11
N THR A 783 -16.59 -3.98 -36.55
CA THR A 783 -15.88 -5.03 -35.83
C THR A 783 -14.43 -4.65 -35.62
N TYR A 784 -13.84 -5.13 -34.52
CA TYR A 784 -12.47 -4.86 -34.09
C TYR A 784 -11.76 -6.19 -33.77
N GLU A 785 -10.47 -6.27 -34.10
CA GLU A 785 -9.58 -7.34 -33.72
C GLU A 785 -8.37 -6.75 -32.98
N TYR A 786 -7.83 -7.48 -32.02
CA TYR A 786 -6.78 -6.97 -31.11
C TYR A 786 -5.61 -7.95 -31.00
N ASP A 787 -4.41 -7.45 -30.74
CA ASP A 787 -3.26 -8.22 -30.31
C ASP A 787 -3.35 -8.55 -28.80
N SER A 788 -2.30 -9.19 -28.25
CA SER A 788 -2.27 -9.56 -26.83
C SER A 788 -1.94 -8.39 -25.89
N GLN A 789 -1.58 -7.21 -26.42
CA GLN A 789 -1.38 -5.99 -25.64
C GLN A 789 -2.64 -5.11 -25.60
N GLY A 790 -3.70 -5.51 -26.34
CA GLY A 790 -4.93 -4.73 -26.50
C GLY A 790 -4.88 -3.68 -27.61
N ASN A 791 -3.86 -3.68 -28.46
CA ASN A 791 -3.81 -2.77 -29.60
C ASN A 791 -4.76 -3.28 -30.68
N SER A 792 -5.59 -2.38 -31.25
CA SER A 792 -6.51 -2.74 -32.36
C SER A 792 -5.71 -3.04 -33.63
N THR A 793 -5.69 -4.32 -34.06
CA THR A 793 -4.98 -4.76 -35.27
C THR A 793 -5.81 -4.63 -36.50
N LYS A 794 -7.15 -4.57 -36.35
CA LYS A 794 -8.05 -4.39 -37.49
C LYS A 794 -9.39 -3.81 -37.05
N MET A 795 -9.92 -2.89 -37.85
CA MET A 795 -11.30 -2.39 -37.77
C MET A 795 -11.99 -2.63 -39.11
N THR A 796 -13.22 -3.13 -39.10
CA THR A 796 -14.06 -3.22 -40.31
C THR A 796 -15.33 -2.42 -40.05
N ASP A 797 -15.59 -1.40 -40.87
CA ASP A 797 -16.75 -0.52 -40.72
C ASP A 797 -18.06 -1.19 -41.22
N ALA A 798 -19.17 -0.48 -41.07
CA ALA A 798 -20.50 -0.94 -41.44
C ALA A 798 -20.71 -1.14 -42.97
N LEU A 799 -19.84 -0.55 -43.78
CA LEU A 799 -19.82 -0.71 -45.23
C LEU A 799 -18.92 -1.84 -45.70
N GLY A 800 -18.20 -2.50 -44.75
CA GLY A 800 -17.27 -3.57 -45.04
C GLY A 800 -15.84 -3.09 -45.39
N ASN A 801 -15.55 -1.82 -45.21
CA ASN A 801 -14.20 -1.28 -45.37
C ASN A 801 -13.32 -1.72 -44.19
N ALA A 802 -12.22 -2.41 -44.50
CA ALA A 802 -11.28 -2.90 -43.48
C ALA A 802 -10.04 -2.05 -43.40
N TYR A 803 -9.71 -1.61 -42.21
CA TYR A 803 -8.48 -0.94 -41.85
C TYR A 803 -7.64 -1.91 -41.04
N SER A 804 -6.35 -2.08 -41.36
CA SER A 804 -5.47 -2.93 -40.56
C SER A 804 -4.29 -2.08 -40.00
N TYR A 805 -3.88 -2.38 -38.79
CA TYR A 805 -2.88 -1.66 -38.06
C TYR A 805 -1.74 -2.61 -37.68
N VAL A 806 -0.49 -2.15 -37.82
CA VAL A 806 0.69 -2.91 -37.46
C VAL A 806 1.46 -2.11 -36.41
N TYR A 807 1.87 -2.79 -35.36
CA TYR A 807 2.57 -2.16 -34.25
C TYR A 807 3.99 -2.72 -34.11
N ASP A 808 4.89 -1.91 -33.56
CA ASP A 808 6.18 -2.38 -33.08
C ASP A 808 6.02 -3.05 -31.69
N LYS A 809 7.13 -3.43 -31.07
CA LYS A 809 7.12 -4.13 -29.78
C LYS A 809 6.72 -3.25 -28.58
N GLU A 810 6.79 -1.95 -28.72
CA GLU A 810 6.38 -0.97 -27.68
C GLU A 810 4.95 -0.42 -27.92
N GLY A 811 4.22 -0.93 -28.94
CA GLY A 811 2.85 -0.54 -29.25
C GLY A 811 2.75 0.70 -30.15
N ASN A 812 3.85 1.20 -30.73
CA ASN A 812 3.79 2.28 -31.69
C ASN A 812 3.22 1.76 -33.02
N ASN A 813 2.26 2.48 -33.62
CA ASN A 813 1.66 2.09 -34.89
C ASN A 813 2.63 2.37 -36.05
N THR A 814 3.19 1.30 -36.64
CA THR A 814 4.17 1.40 -37.74
C THR A 814 3.54 1.38 -39.12
N SER A 815 2.28 0.94 -39.25
CA SER A 815 1.57 0.94 -40.52
C SER A 815 0.07 0.93 -40.35
N ILE A 816 -0.63 1.75 -41.14
CA ILE A 816 -2.07 1.69 -41.38
C ILE A 816 -2.32 1.24 -42.82
N ILE A 817 -3.03 0.13 -43.00
CA ILE A 817 -3.44 -0.37 -44.29
C ILE A 817 -4.89 0.06 -44.51
N LEU A 818 -5.13 0.89 -45.53
CA LEU A 818 -6.43 1.43 -45.89
C LEU A 818 -7.28 0.37 -46.63
N PRO A 819 -8.59 0.55 -46.72
CA PRO A 819 -9.46 -0.39 -47.45
C PRO A 819 -9.12 -0.54 -48.94
N THR A 820 -8.43 0.43 -49.52
CA THR A 820 -7.92 0.40 -50.89
C THR A 820 -6.68 -0.51 -51.04
N GLY A 821 -6.05 -0.87 -49.93
CA GLY A 821 -4.78 -1.58 -49.87
C GLY A 821 -3.55 -0.66 -49.80
N ASP A 822 -3.76 0.64 -49.92
CA ASP A 822 -2.70 1.63 -49.74
C ASP A 822 -2.25 1.69 -48.28
N LYS A 823 -1.02 2.11 -48.06
CA LYS A 823 -0.42 2.09 -46.72
C LYS A 823 0.05 3.48 -46.28
N VAL A 824 -0.23 3.82 -45.06
CA VAL A 824 0.51 4.86 -44.28
C VAL A 824 1.56 4.14 -43.49
N LEU A 825 2.81 4.58 -43.59
CA LEU A 825 3.95 4.00 -42.84
C LEU A 825 4.52 5.02 -41.85
N MET A 826 4.83 4.56 -40.66
CA MET A 826 5.39 5.38 -39.58
C MET A 826 6.65 4.71 -39.03
N GLU A 827 7.71 5.49 -38.85
CA GLU A 827 8.96 5.05 -38.24
C GLU A 827 9.21 5.90 -36.99
N TYR A 828 9.65 5.24 -35.92
CA TYR A 828 9.87 5.85 -34.63
C TYR A 828 11.34 5.75 -34.21
N ASP A 829 11.79 6.67 -33.38
CA ASP A 829 13.10 6.57 -32.74
C ASP A 829 13.07 5.62 -31.54
N ALA A 830 14.19 5.53 -30.83
CA ALA A 830 14.37 4.59 -29.73
C ALA A 830 13.59 4.97 -28.44
N ILE A 831 12.93 6.13 -28.38
CA ILE A 831 12.07 6.56 -27.28
C ILE A 831 10.60 6.74 -27.70
N GLY A 832 10.24 6.28 -28.93
CA GLY A 832 8.86 6.27 -29.42
C GLY A 832 8.42 7.58 -30.10
N GLN A 833 9.34 8.51 -30.43
CA GLN A 833 8.99 9.71 -31.19
C GLN A 833 8.92 9.40 -32.68
N LEU A 834 7.88 9.92 -33.39
CA LEU A 834 7.70 9.71 -34.82
C LEU A 834 8.79 10.46 -35.60
N VAL A 835 9.72 9.74 -36.24
CA VAL A 835 10.80 10.32 -37.03
C VAL A 835 10.54 10.36 -38.53
N LYS A 836 9.56 9.54 -38.99
CA LYS A 836 9.17 9.56 -40.43
C LYS A 836 7.73 9.03 -40.60
N CYS A 837 6.98 9.73 -41.45
CA CYS A 837 5.67 9.29 -41.93
C CYS A 837 5.66 9.25 -43.45
N THR A 838 5.10 8.18 -44.04
CA THR A 838 4.86 8.09 -45.48
C THR A 838 3.37 7.89 -45.67
N ASP A 839 2.68 8.80 -46.34
CA ASP A 839 1.24 8.70 -46.60
C ASP A 839 0.92 7.73 -47.75
N ALA A 840 -0.37 7.50 -47.94
CA ALA A 840 -0.88 6.58 -48.96
C ALA A 840 -0.57 7.01 -50.43
N GLN A 841 -0.16 8.27 -50.65
CA GLN A 841 0.18 8.84 -51.93
C GLN A 841 1.69 8.88 -52.18
N GLY A 842 2.49 8.53 -51.17
CA GLY A 842 3.95 8.50 -51.23
C GLY A 842 4.60 9.82 -50.83
N LEU A 843 3.85 10.72 -50.16
CA LEU A 843 4.45 11.88 -49.51
C LEU A 843 5.18 11.36 -48.24
N VAL A 844 6.47 11.66 -48.16
CA VAL A 844 7.32 11.31 -47.04
C VAL A 844 7.59 12.57 -46.23
N ILE A 845 7.31 12.55 -44.93
CA ILE A 845 7.64 13.59 -43.97
C ILE A 845 8.62 13.02 -42.96
N THR A 846 9.68 13.73 -42.66
CA THR A 846 10.66 13.38 -41.62
C THR A 846 10.64 14.41 -40.51
N TYR A 847 10.96 13.95 -39.27
CA TYR A 847 10.94 14.77 -38.08
C TYR A 847 12.22 14.58 -37.26
N GLN A 848 12.68 15.63 -36.59
CA GLN A 848 13.79 15.59 -35.65
C GLN A 848 13.42 16.34 -34.37
N TYR A 849 13.90 15.85 -33.24
CA TYR A 849 13.56 16.36 -31.93
C TYR A 849 14.81 16.77 -31.15
N ASP A 850 14.64 17.68 -30.20
CA ASP A 850 15.67 18.04 -29.22
C ASP A 850 15.66 17.06 -28.00
N GLY A 851 16.53 17.33 -27.01
CA GLY A 851 16.66 16.50 -25.81
C GLY A 851 15.51 16.61 -24.83
N ALA A 852 14.58 17.55 -25.02
CA ALA A 852 13.33 17.66 -24.24
C ALA A 852 12.13 17.04 -25.00
N GLY A 853 12.31 16.62 -26.25
CA GLY A 853 11.27 16.04 -27.09
C GLY A 853 10.52 17.03 -27.96
N ASN A 854 10.98 18.28 -28.07
CA ASN A 854 10.37 19.28 -28.95
C ASN A 854 10.79 19.07 -30.41
N LEU A 855 9.84 19.20 -31.35
CA LEU A 855 10.10 19.08 -32.79
C LEU A 855 10.98 20.23 -33.28
N ILE A 856 12.26 20.00 -33.60
CA ILE A 856 13.18 21.05 -34.08
C ILE A 856 13.26 21.15 -35.60
N HIS A 857 12.92 20.07 -36.34
CA HIS A 857 12.92 20.07 -37.79
C HIS A 857 11.87 19.11 -38.35
N SER A 858 11.15 19.56 -39.38
CA SER A 858 10.35 18.68 -40.23
C SER A 858 10.64 18.99 -41.71
N SER A 859 10.67 17.94 -42.55
CA SER A 859 10.82 18.14 -44.00
C SER A 859 10.11 17.07 -44.81
N ASP A 860 9.60 17.43 -45.98
CA ASP A 860 8.96 16.51 -46.91
C ASP A 860 9.81 16.19 -48.15
N ASN A 861 9.42 15.16 -48.90
CA ASN A 861 10.08 14.83 -50.15
C ASN A 861 9.67 15.71 -51.33
N GLY A 862 8.79 16.69 -51.11
CA GLY A 862 8.47 17.80 -52.05
C GLY A 862 9.45 18.98 -51.93
N GLY A 863 10.27 18.99 -50.89
CA GLY A 863 11.26 20.04 -50.65
C GLY A 863 10.83 21.14 -49.68
N ASN A 864 9.65 20.99 -49.06
CA ASN A 864 9.20 21.86 -47.97
C ASN A 864 9.90 21.43 -46.66
N SER A 865 10.32 22.40 -45.88
CA SER A 865 10.85 22.15 -44.53
C SER A 865 10.45 23.22 -43.53
N MET A 866 10.51 22.87 -42.25
CA MET A 866 10.23 23.78 -41.17
C MET A 866 11.20 23.50 -40.01
N ASP A 867 11.91 24.55 -39.60
CA ASP A 867 12.81 24.54 -38.46
C ASP A 867 12.19 25.30 -37.27
N TYR A 868 12.37 24.77 -36.07
CA TYR A 868 11.85 25.38 -34.85
C TYR A 868 12.94 25.53 -33.79
N THR A 869 12.81 26.57 -32.96
CA THR A 869 13.57 26.70 -31.72
C THR A 869 12.62 26.99 -30.57
N TYR A 870 13.01 26.58 -29.37
CA TYR A 870 12.15 26.60 -28.17
C TYR A 870 12.84 27.30 -27.01
N ASP A 871 12.05 27.77 -26.06
CA ASP A 871 12.54 28.11 -24.72
C ASP A 871 12.58 26.88 -23.82
N GLY A 872 12.97 27.05 -22.53
CA GLY A 872 13.09 25.95 -21.59
C GLY A 872 11.78 25.27 -21.21
N ALA A 873 10.62 25.89 -21.45
CA ALA A 873 9.30 25.33 -21.21
C ALA A 873 8.64 24.72 -22.47
N GLY A 874 9.37 24.70 -23.62
CA GLY A 874 8.87 24.15 -24.87
C GLY A 874 8.00 25.11 -25.69
N ASN A 875 8.02 26.44 -25.41
CA ASN A 875 7.32 27.40 -26.24
C ASN A 875 8.17 27.73 -27.50
N VAL A 876 7.53 27.77 -28.67
CA VAL A 876 8.25 28.07 -29.95
C VAL A 876 8.78 29.48 -29.96
N LEU A 877 10.11 29.66 -30.05
CA LEU A 877 10.74 30.97 -30.18
C LEU A 877 10.89 31.41 -31.65
N THR A 878 11.20 30.46 -32.53
CA THR A 878 11.28 30.73 -33.99
C THR A 878 10.70 29.59 -34.79
N GLN A 879 10.12 29.94 -35.93
CA GLN A 879 9.67 29.01 -36.97
C GLN A 879 10.20 29.48 -38.30
N THR A 880 11.03 28.68 -38.98
CA THR A 880 11.70 29.04 -40.24
C THR A 880 11.31 28.01 -41.30
N ASP A 881 10.84 28.49 -42.44
CA ASP A 881 10.48 27.64 -43.59
C ASP A 881 11.69 27.35 -44.51
N GLU A 882 11.49 26.58 -45.59
CA GLU A 882 12.48 26.17 -46.58
C GLU A 882 13.08 27.34 -47.37
N LEU A 883 12.44 28.50 -47.37
CA LEU A 883 12.94 29.73 -48.00
C LEU A 883 13.74 30.61 -47.04
N GLY A 884 13.94 30.18 -45.80
CA GLY A 884 14.59 30.93 -44.74
C GLY A 884 13.73 32.07 -44.18
N ARG A 885 12.42 32.06 -44.41
CA ARG A 885 11.52 33.05 -43.86
C ARG A 885 11.19 32.65 -42.42
N THR A 886 11.51 33.54 -41.49
CA THR A 886 11.42 33.21 -40.03
C THR A 886 10.33 34.05 -39.36
N ALA A 887 9.38 33.39 -38.73
CA ALA A 887 8.51 33.96 -37.71
C ALA A 887 9.15 33.85 -36.33
N THR A 888 9.03 34.89 -35.50
CA THR A 888 9.59 34.92 -34.15
C THR A 888 8.49 35.18 -33.12
N TYR A 889 8.58 34.46 -32.03
CA TYR A 889 7.59 34.49 -30.94
C TYR A 889 8.31 35.00 -29.69
N LYS A 890 7.64 35.84 -28.92
CA LYS A 890 8.15 36.34 -27.64
C LYS A 890 7.10 36.09 -26.58
N TYR A 891 7.50 35.40 -25.55
CA TYR A 891 6.65 35.06 -24.41
C TYR A 891 7.05 35.85 -23.16
N ASP A 892 6.16 35.92 -22.18
CA ASP A 892 6.49 36.31 -20.83
C ASP A 892 6.96 35.11 -20.02
N GLN A 893 7.29 35.33 -18.74
CA GLN A 893 7.77 34.28 -17.84
C GLN A 893 6.70 33.24 -17.49
N TYR A 894 5.44 33.43 -17.85
CA TYR A 894 4.34 32.48 -17.64
C TYR A 894 3.97 31.72 -18.92
N GLY A 895 4.79 31.87 -19.99
CA GLY A 895 4.54 31.19 -21.26
C GLY A 895 3.45 31.82 -22.11
N ARG A 896 2.95 33.06 -21.80
CA ARG A 896 1.94 33.74 -22.60
C ARG A 896 2.61 34.49 -23.75
N LEU A 897 2.10 34.34 -24.99
CA LEU A 897 2.61 34.98 -26.19
C LEU A 897 2.38 36.50 -26.13
N LEU A 898 3.44 37.29 -25.99
CA LEU A 898 3.37 38.77 -26.01
C LEU A 898 3.44 39.35 -27.40
N LYS A 899 4.18 38.67 -28.28
CA LYS A 899 4.47 39.23 -29.63
C LYS A 899 4.79 38.11 -30.61
N LEU A 900 4.14 38.17 -31.76
CA LEU A 900 4.50 37.45 -32.97
C LEU A 900 5.06 38.43 -33.98
N THR A 901 6.20 38.13 -34.57
CA THR A 901 6.74 38.85 -35.71
C THR A 901 6.83 37.86 -36.86
N GLU A 902 6.02 38.08 -37.90
CA GLU A 902 5.99 37.26 -39.10
C GLU A 902 7.26 37.44 -39.96
N ALA A 903 7.47 36.55 -40.90
CA ALA A 903 8.65 36.57 -41.74
C ALA A 903 8.79 37.82 -42.64
N ASP A 904 7.69 38.50 -42.94
CA ASP A 904 7.67 39.78 -43.67
C ASP A 904 7.92 40.99 -42.76
N GLY A 905 8.10 40.76 -41.46
CA GLY A 905 8.29 41.79 -40.44
C GLY A 905 7.03 42.37 -39.84
N SER A 906 5.83 41.89 -40.24
CA SER A 906 4.58 42.27 -39.62
C SER A 906 4.52 41.78 -38.16
N ILE A 907 3.92 42.59 -37.28
CA ILE A 907 3.94 42.35 -35.85
C ILE A 907 2.51 42.28 -35.32
N THR A 908 2.20 41.18 -34.65
CA THR A 908 1.00 41.04 -33.81
C THR A 908 1.41 41.02 -32.35
N SER A 909 0.79 41.82 -31.51
CA SER A 909 1.05 41.85 -30.06
C SER A 909 -0.19 41.56 -29.25
N TYR A 910 -0.01 40.96 -28.05
CA TYR A 910 -1.06 40.48 -27.21
C TYR A 910 -0.91 41.07 -25.81
N GLU A 911 -2.03 41.45 -25.20
CA GLU A 911 -2.14 41.88 -23.80
C GLU A 911 -3.05 40.91 -23.06
N TYR A 912 -2.78 40.66 -21.78
CA TYR A 912 -3.48 39.70 -20.98
C TYR A 912 -3.92 40.31 -19.65
N ASP A 913 -5.04 39.82 -19.13
CA ASP A 913 -5.44 40.08 -17.75
C ASP A 913 -4.78 39.12 -16.77
N VAL A 914 -5.10 39.28 -15.48
CA VAL A 914 -4.54 38.42 -14.39
C VAL A 914 -5.06 36.97 -14.42
N MET A 915 -6.06 36.67 -15.26
CA MET A 915 -6.62 35.33 -15.48
C MET A 915 -6.12 34.69 -16.78
N ASP A 916 -5.07 35.27 -17.40
CA ASP A 916 -4.45 34.81 -18.66
C ASP A 916 -5.35 34.89 -19.89
N ARG A 917 -6.46 35.71 -19.83
CA ARG A 917 -7.33 35.96 -20.96
C ARG A 917 -6.79 37.10 -21.79
N ILE A 918 -6.87 37.03 -23.14
CA ILE A 918 -6.42 38.08 -24.04
C ILE A 918 -7.34 39.31 -23.88
N THR A 919 -6.79 40.44 -23.46
CA THR A 919 -7.54 41.71 -23.30
C THR A 919 -7.37 42.60 -24.51
N ALA A 920 -6.28 42.45 -25.27
CA ALA A 920 -6.11 43.15 -26.51
C ALA A 920 -5.22 42.40 -27.50
N VAL A 921 -5.50 42.52 -28.77
CA VAL A 921 -4.66 42.12 -29.89
C VAL A 921 -4.43 43.36 -30.75
N THR A 922 -3.16 43.67 -31.04
CA THR A 922 -2.81 44.73 -31.98
C THR A 922 -2.17 44.07 -33.22
N ASP A 923 -2.78 44.30 -34.39
CA ASP A 923 -2.30 43.70 -35.65
C ASP A 923 -1.10 44.45 -36.26
N ALA A 924 -0.66 44.03 -37.45
CA ALA A 924 0.51 44.55 -38.12
C ALA A 924 0.31 46.00 -38.64
N GLU A 925 -0.94 46.40 -38.90
CA GLU A 925 -1.34 47.73 -39.30
C GLU A 925 -1.49 48.69 -38.13
N GLY A 926 -1.44 48.14 -36.89
CA GLY A 926 -1.59 48.90 -35.65
C GLY A 926 -3.03 49.00 -35.17
N HIS A 927 -3.99 48.28 -35.77
CA HIS A 927 -5.36 48.24 -35.31
C HIS A 927 -5.45 47.44 -34.02
N LYS A 928 -6.06 48.02 -32.99
CA LYS A 928 -6.18 47.35 -31.70
C LYS A 928 -7.61 46.81 -31.49
N THR A 929 -7.74 45.53 -31.36
CA THR A 929 -8.99 44.84 -30.96
C THR A 929 -8.93 44.56 -29.45
N THR A 930 -9.89 45.05 -28.68
CA THR A 930 -9.97 44.83 -27.23
C THR A 930 -11.10 43.88 -26.86
N PHE A 931 -10.89 43.12 -25.82
CA PHE A 931 -11.83 42.11 -25.31
C PHE A 931 -12.14 42.38 -23.84
N THR A 932 -13.39 42.20 -23.46
CA THR A 932 -13.80 42.21 -22.06
C THR A 932 -14.52 40.90 -21.71
N TYR A 933 -14.44 40.50 -20.45
CA TYR A 933 -14.95 39.23 -20.01
C TYR A 933 -15.80 39.42 -18.75
N ASP A 934 -16.74 38.50 -18.54
CA ASP A 934 -17.39 38.34 -17.26
C ASP A 934 -16.47 37.60 -16.26
N LYS A 935 -16.87 37.47 -15.03
CA LYS A 935 -16.08 36.82 -13.96
C LYS A 935 -15.82 35.36 -14.19
N VAL A 936 -16.68 34.68 -14.98
CA VAL A 936 -16.52 33.25 -15.30
C VAL A 936 -15.76 32.99 -16.61
N GLY A 937 -15.32 34.06 -17.28
CA GLY A 937 -14.51 34.00 -18.49
C GLY A 937 -15.26 34.04 -19.81
N ASN A 938 -16.59 34.30 -19.80
CA ASN A 938 -17.31 34.50 -21.07
C ASN A 938 -16.98 35.87 -21.62
N GLN A 939 -16.70 35.97 -22.94
CA GLN A 939 -16.45 37.21 -23.61
C GLN A 939 -17.70 38.06 -23.68
N LEU A 940 -17.64 39.29 -23.12
CA LEU A 940 -18.75 40.26 -23.07
C LEU A 940 -18.71 41.18 -24.27
N SER A 941 -17.53 41.62 -24.73
CA SER A 941 -17.38 42.51 -25.85
C SER A 941 -16.11 42.21 -26.64
N MET A 942 -16.14 42.56 -27.91
CA MET A 942 -15.02 42.72 -28.81
C MET A 942 -15.18 44.09 -29.49
N THR A 943 -14.16 44.93 -29.37
CA THR A 943 -14.21 46.29 -29.93
C THR A 943 -12.96 46.53 -30.76
N GLU A 944 -13.10 46.88 -32.02
CA GLU A 944 -12.03 47.31 -32.89
C GLU A 944 -11.91 48.84 -32.80
N GLU A 945 -10.68 49.37 -32.61
CA GLU A 945 -10.41 50.80 -32.72
C GLU A 945 -10.38 51.14 -34.22
N GLU A 946 -11.38 51.90 -34.71
CA GLU A 946 -11.30 52.50 -36.05
C GLU A 946 -10.28 53.65 -36.02
N GLU A 947 -9.39 53.71 -37.03
CA GLU A 947 -8.57 54.93 -37.21
C GLU A 947 -9.44 56.17 -37.35
N ALA A 948 -9.18 57.22 -36.55
CA ALA A 948 -9.87 58.51 -36.61
C ALA A 948 -9.38 59.41 -37.77
#